data_03e397c70426a893eeab4952c1cb41ed
#
_entry.id   03e397c70426a893eeab4952c1cb41ed
#
_cell.length_a   1.000
_cell.length_b   1.000
_cell.length_c   1.000
_cell.angle_alpha   90.00
_cell.angle_beta   90.00
_cell.angle_gamma   90.00
#
_symmetry.space_group_name_H-M   'P 1'
#
loop_
_entity.id
_entity.type
_entity.pdbx_description
1 polymer ?
#
loop_
_entity_poly.entity_id
_entity_poly.type
_entity_poly.pdbx_seq_one_letter_code
_entity_poly.pdbx_strand_id
1 'polypeptide(L)'
;RTTAPSPVDLRKTVLELLASSEKPLTKNQIARELGVRGDERIALKQLLADLEEEGKLDRGHRRRITVADRPFAPGHVIVAEIIGVGEDAELIAIPLDWTQDAPVPKIELLPSRRSDPRHSALSIGAHVLIRLQSHTKNIWRGEIIKKLEKTAKVHLGIFTRNRDGSGRLSSCHRKDTFPGARLSPEESIDLQDGEIVSYSVSVTQGTKIQKRIGRIDNPKTFSQMAIYAHHLPHTFSEEAIALSEQGKIPELGKRTDLRHIPLVTIDGEDARDFDDAVWATPDEDPRNTGGWRILVAIADVSYYVRPGDALDQAAKDRGNSVYFPDRVVPMLPEALSNELCSLKPHVDRACMAIEMILTGDGKVKSHHVKRGLMRSQARLTYTQVQQAIEGNVDKITAPLLETVIKPLYGAFKSLLKARIHRGTLEIEQPERQIIFGEDGHIDRIIPRPRYDSHRLIEEFMIAANVAAAHTLDAKGWPCLYRIHDAPDALRVANLRLTLRKMKIPFSKATSPRPSQFNELLAATRNTPLAQMITDLVLRSQAQARYSPLNIGHFGLSLSQYAHFTSPIRRYSDLIVHRSLISALQLGNDGLGDKSVSLLSVADHISATERTAAIAEREVMDRFVTAYHVPHVGEDFTATIVGVTRVGLFVAIKDTGAQGFIPRGNLRGDTFYHEEESHRLVGRRTKTVYQLGSLLEVRLISADITANSLIFGVAEDDDTPNKRPVRRQENTSRKQMKKIKKPRRNR
;
A
#
# COMPACT_ATOMS: atom_id res chain seq x y z
N ARG A 1 47.97 -6.84 -12.09
CA ARG A 1 47.75 -6.06 -10.85
C ARG A 1 46.25 -5.98 -10.70
N THR A 2 45.66 -6.91 -9.92
CA THR A 2 44.25 -6.87 -9.50
C THR A 2 44.14 -5.77 -8.44
N THR A 3 43.28 -4.81 -8.70
CA THR A 3 42.91 -3.73 -7.78
C THR A 3 42.25 -4.31 -6.52
N ALA A 4 42.64 -3.85 -5.34
CA ALA A 4 42.08 -4.24 -4.06
C ALA A 4 40.57 -3.96 -4.05
N PRO A 5 39.73 -4.87 -3.50
CA PRO A 5 38.28 -4.66 -3.41
C PRO A 5 37.98 -3.51 -2.43
N SER A 6 36.92 -2.73 -2.74
CA SER A 6 36.46 -1.66 -1.86
C SER A 6 35.97 -2.25 -0.51
N PRO A 7 35.90 -1.46 0.58
CA PRO A 7 35.41 -1.95 1.88
C PRO A 7 34.04 -2.58 1.83
N VAL A 8 33.16 -2.14 0.93
CA VAL A 8 31.81 -2.69 0.71
C VAL A 8 31.89 -4.06 0.02
N ASP A 9 32.80 -4.24 -0.93
CA ASP A 9 33.05 -5.52 -1.60
C ASP A 9 33.68 -6.55 -0.65
N LEU A 10 34.60 -6.14 0.22
CA LEU A 10 35.23 -7.02 1.20
C LEU A 10 34.23 -7.62 2.19
N ARG A 11 33.25 -6.83 2.63
CA ARG A 11 32.19 -7.28 3.55
C ARG A 11 31.31 -8.37 2.93
N LYS A 12 30.86 -8.16 1.70
CA LYS A 12 30.04 -9.12 0.95
C LYS A 12 30.80 -10.40 0.69
N THR A 13 32.06 -10.29 0.24
CA THR A 13 32.92 -11.42 -0.09
C THR A 13 33.28 -12.27 1.13
N VAL A 14 33.44 -11.66 2.32
CA VAL A 14 33.65 -12.36 3.59
C VAL A 14 32.43 -13.18 3.99
N LEU A 15 31.22 -12.62 3.88
CA LEU A 15 29.99 -13.33 4.22
C LEU A 15 29.71 -14.47 3.23
N GLU A 16 29.93 -14.27 1.93
CA GLU A 16 29.77 -15.30 0.90
C GLU A 16 30.78 -16.45 1.08
N LEU A 17 32.04 -16.14 1.39
CA LEU A 17 33.06 -17.15 1.67
C LEU A 17 32.70 -18.00 2.87
N LEU A 18 32.24 -17.36 3.96
CA LEU A 18 31.85 -18.06 5.20
C LEU A 18 30.55 -18.86 5.06
N ALA A 19 29.60 -18.36 4.24
CA ALA A 19 28.36 -19.07 3.93
C ALA A 19 28.57 -20.30 3.06
N SER A 20 29.54 -20.24 2.11
CA SER A 20 29.88 -21.36 1.23
C SER A 20 30.85 -22.38 1.83
N SER A 21 31.38 -22.11 3.03
CA SER A 21 32.42 -22.94 3.66
C SER A 21 31.76 -24.01 4.54
N GLU A 22 31.97 -25.30 4.20
CA GLU A 22 31.48 -26.45 5.01
C GLU A 22 32.10 -26.54 6.41
N LYS A 23 33.19 -25.84 6.67
CA LYS A 23 33.92 -25.87 7.95
C LYS A 23 34.25 -24.48 8.45
N PRO A 24 34.14 -24.24 9.77
CA PRO A 24 34.51 -22.96 10.38
C PRO A 24 35.96 -22.56 10.03
N LEU A 25 36.15 -21.34 9.56
CA LEU A 25 37.46 -20.81 9.12
C LEU A 25 38.09 -19.94 10.21
N THR A 26 39.43 -19.99 10.30
CA THR A 26 40.18 -19.03 11.13
C THR A 26 40.41 -17.73 10.34
N LYS A 27 40.62 -16.60 11.04
CA LYS A 27 40.95 -15.32 10.43
C LYS A 27 42.06 -15.40 9.39
N ASN A 28 43.10 -16.22 9.67
CA ASN A 28 44.22 -16.40 8.74
C ASN A 28 43.84 -17.19 7.48
N GLN A 29 42.90 -18.15 7.62
CA GLN A 29 42.34 -18.86 6.46
C GLN A 29 41.47 -17.94 5.63
N ILE A 30 40.59 -17.15 6.24
CA ILE A 30 39.79 -16.13 5.55
C ILE A 30 40.67 -15.16 4.79
N ALA A 31 41.71 -14.61 5.43
CA ALA A 31 42.67 -13.72 4.77
C ALA A 31 43.39 -14.37 3.59
N ARG A 32 43.71 -15.68 3.67
CA ARG A 32 44.36 -16.42 2.61
C ARG A 32 43.44 -16.70 1.44
N GLU A 33 42.22 -17.14 1.70
CA GLU A 33 41.20 -17.42 0.67
C GLU A 33 40.79 -16.15 -0.09
N LEU A 34 40.71 -14.99 0.60
CA LEU A 34 40.39 -13.71 0.01
C LEU A 34 41.62 -12.97 -0.59
N GLY A 35 42.83 -13.54 -0.48
CA GLY A 35 44.05 -12.93 -1.01
C GLY A 35 44.50 -11.65 -0.29
N VAL A 36 43.96 -11.37 0.90
CA VAL A 36 44.19 -10.14 1.68
C VAL A 36 45.60 -10.12 2.29
N ARG A 37 46.41 -9.08 2.00
CA ARG A 37 47.81 -8.94 2.44
C ARG A 37 48.08 -7.55 3.05
N GLY A 38 49.17 -7.44 3.82
CA GLY A 38 49.63 -6.15 4.37
C GLY A 38 48.59 -5.43 5.21
N ASP A 39 48.39 -4.15 4.97
CA ASP A 39 47.49 -3.28 5.72
C ASP A 39 46.00 -3.67 5.57
N GLU A 40 45.62 -4.35 4.48
CA GLU A 40 44.28 -4.87 4.28
C GLU A 40 43.87 -5.91 5.34
N ARG A 41 44.84 -6.59 5.98
CA ARG A 41 44.57 -7.49 7.13
C ARG A 41 44.06 -6.76 8.35
N ILE A 42 44.40 -5.49 8.50
CA ILE A 42 43.90 -4.64 9.60
C ILE A 42 42.44 -4.33 9.33
N ALA A 43 42.09 -3.94 8.10
CA ALA A 43 40.72 -3.70 7.69
C ALA A 43 39.83 -4.98 7.81
N LEU A 44 40.37 -6.15 7.39
CA LEU A 44 39.68 -7.43 7.58
C LEU A 44 39.48 -7.75 9.07
N LYS A 45 40.45 -7.43 9.95
CA LYS A 45 40.33 -7.65 11.39
C LYS A 45 39.20 -6.78 11.99
N GLN A 46 39.15 -5.51 11.57
CA GLN A 46 38.10 -4.60 12.02
C GLN A 46 36.72 -5.06 11.51
N LEU A 47 36.61 -5.34 10.22
CA LEU A 47 35.38 -5.85 9.59
C LEU A 47 34.85 -7.14 10.25
N LEU A 48 35.73 -8.09 10.59
CA LEU A 48 35.31 -9.31 11.28
C LEU A 48 34.84 -9.02 12.71
N ALA A 49 35.42 -8.02 13.40
CA ALA A 49 34.96 -7.59 14.71
C ALA A 49 33.59 -6.87 14.63
N ASP A 50 33.42 -5.98 13.64
CA ASP A 50 32.16 -5.28 13.41
C ASP A 50 31.04 -6.26 13.04
N LEU A 51 31.29 -7.24 12.19
CA LEU A 51 30.34 -8.29 11.83
C LEU A 51 30.01 -9.24 13.00
N GLU A 52 30.94 -9.46 13.91
CA GLU A 52 30.72 -10.22 15.15
C GLU A 52 29.89 -9.41 16.15
N GLU A 53 30.14 -8.09 16.28
CA GLU A 53 29.36 -7.15 17.09
C GLU A 53 27.93 -6.98 16.54
N GLU A 54 27.76 -6.96 15.21
CA GLU A 54 26.46 -6.96 14.54
C GLU A 54 25.72 -8.31 14.67
N GLY A 55 26.34 -9.34 15.26
CA GLY A 55 25.75 -10.66 15.41
C GLY A 55 25.63 -11.47 14.10
N LYS A 56 26.33 -11.09 13.06
CA LYS A 56 26.34 -11.80 11.76
C LYS A 56 27.36 -12.93 11.69
N LEU A 57 28.35 -12.93 12.60
CA LEU A 57 29.36 -13.96 12.73
C LEU A 57 29.42 -14.50 14.15
N ASP A 58 29.68 -15.82 14.24
CA ASP A 58 29.98 -16.52 15.48
C ASP A 58 31.43 -16.94 15.55
N ARG A 59 32.06 -16.69 16.70
CA ARG A 59 33.43 -17.16 16.99
C ARG A 59 33.39 -18.37 17.93
N GLY A 60 33.60 -19.56 17.35
CA GLY A 60 33.62 -20.82 18.05
C GLY A 60 34.96 -21.19 18.67
N HIS A 61 35.09 -22.46 19.12
CA HIS A 61 36.31 -23.01 19.72
C HIS A 61 37.54 -22.81 18.79
N ARG A 62 38.67 -22.46 19.36
CA ARG A 62 39.96 -22.17 18.65
C ARG A 62 39.88 -20.98 17.69
N ARG A 63 39.09 -19.96 17.99
CA ARG A 63 38.92 -18.72 17.20
C ARG A 63 38.47 -18.95 15.74
N ARG A 64 37.70 -20.00 15.49
CA ARG A 64 37.10 -20.25 14.18
C ARG A 64 35.84 -19.43 14.03
N ILE A 65 35.57 -18.94 12.85
CA ILE A 65 34.50 -18.01 12.49
C ILE A 65 33.54 -18.72 11.55
N THR A 66 32.25 -18.60 11.80
CA THR A 66 31.15 -19.02 10.92
C THR A 66 30.17 -17.90 10.76
N VAL A 67 29.33 -17.96 9.73
CA VAL A 67 28.11 -17.11 9.68
C VAL A 67 27.25 -17.50 10.88
N ALA A 68 26.78 -16.52 11.63
CA ALA A 68 25.90 -16.77 12.73
C ALA A 68 24.54 -17.20 12.17
N ASP A 69 24.19 -18.45 12.41
CA ASP A 69 22.86 -19.01 12.11
C ASP A 69 21.91 -18.63 13.26
N ARG A 70 21.77 -17.30 13.49
CA ARG A 70 20.98 -16.75 14.58
C ARG A 70 19.90 -15.86 14.03
N PRO A 71 18.65 -16.12 14.39
CA PRO A 71 17.52 -15.28 13.95
C PRO A 71 17.52 -13.89 14.56
N PHE A 72 18.28 -13.67 15.65
CA PHE A 72 18.33 -12.42 16.40
C PHE A 72 19.76 -12.03 16.77
N ALA A 73 19.99 -10.75 17.08
CA ALA A 73 21.22 -10.23 17.70
C ALA A 73 20.96 -9.86 19.18
N PRO A 74 21.99 -9.90 20.03
CA PRO A 74 21.91 -9.33 21.37
C PRO A 74 21.51 -7.85 21.32
N GLY A 75 20.59 -7.43 22.20
CA GLY A 75 20.02 -6.08 22.21
C GLY A 75 18.74 -5.94 21.38
N HIS A 76 18.38 -6.88 20.53
CA HIS A 76 17.09 -6.86 19.82
C HIS A 76 15.93 -6.86 20.81
N VAL A 77 14.92 -6.05 20.51
CA VAL A 77 13.67 -5.98 21.25
C VAL A 77 12.60 -6.67 20.42
N ILE A 78 11.98 -7.69 21.00
CA ILE A 78 10.95 -8.50 20.32
C ILE A 78 9.72 -8.66 21.19
N VAL A 79 8.59 -8.92 20.57
CA VAL A 79 7.36 -9.34 21.25
C VAL A 79 7.35 -10.87 21.35
N ALA A 80 7.13 -11.39 22.54
CA ALA A 80 7.11 -12.83 22.78
C ALA A 80 5.92 -13.25 23.65
N GLU A 81 5.48 -14.49 23.50
CA GLU A 81 4.45 -15.12 24.32
C GLU A 81 5.11 -16.07 25.32
N ILE A 82 4.69 -15.99 26.58
CA ILE A 82 5.13 -16.93 27.63
C ILE A 82 4.38 -18.26 27.44
N ILE A 83 5.12 -19.32 27.13
CA ILE A 83 4.54 -20.64 26.83
C ILE A 83 4.65 -21.65 27.99
N GLY A 84 5.45 -21.37 28.98
CA GLY A 84 5.66 -22.33 30.09
C GLY A 84 6.67 -21.84 31.11
N VAL A 85 6.98 -22.75 32.04
CA VAL A 85 8.00 -22.61 33.08
C VAL A 85 9.03 -23.73 32.87
N GLY A 86 10.32 -23.36 32.85
CA GLY A 86 11.42 -24.30 32.73
C GLY A 86 11.74 -25.06 34.02
N GLU A 87 12.79 -25.89 33.98
CA GLU A 87 13.19 -26.77 35.12
C GLU A 87 13.68 -25.98 36.34
N ASP A 88 14.28 -24.80 36.12
CA ASP A 88 14.78 -23.90 37.18
C ASP A 88 13.76 -22.81 37.56
N ALA A 89 12.47 -23.03 37.27
CA ALA A 89 11.35 -22.10 37.49
C ALA A 89 11.45 -20.75 36.72
N GLU A 90 12.29 -20.67 35.69
CA GLU A 90 12.35 -19.55 34.73
C GLU A 90 11.16 -19.60 33.78
N LEU A 91 10.66 -18.44 33.35
CA LEU A 91 9.62 -18.36 32.34
C LEU A 91 10.23 -18.60 30.96
N ILE A 92 9.58 -19.46 30.18
CA ILE A 92 9.96 -19.73 28.78
C ILE A 92 8.99 -19.01 27.87
N ALA A 93 9.54 -18.26 26.91
CA ALA A 93 8.77 -17.52 25.89
C ALA A 93 9.20 -17.91 24.47
N ILE A 94 8.32 -17.64 23.50
CA ILE A 94 8.61 -17.75 22.06
C ILE A 94 8.26 -16.44 21.36
N PRO A 95 8.97 -16.05 20.27
CA PRO A 95 8.64 -14.88 19.47
C PRO A 95 7.24 -15.03 18.87
N LEU A 96 6.44 -13.95 18.88
CA LEU A 96 5.11 -13.94 18.25
C LEU A 96 5.19 -13.82 16.71
N ASP A 97 6.17 -13.08 16.19
CA ASP A 97 6.33 -12.82 14.75
C ASP A 97 7.48 -13.65 14.18
N TRP A 98 7.37 -14.99 14.24
CA TRP A 98 8.35 -15.89 13.65
C TRP A 98 7.97 -16.26 12.22
N THR A 99 8.76 -15.81 11.24
CA THR A 99 8.48 -15.97 9.79
C THR A 99 9.55 -16.80 9.06
N GLN A 100 10.53 -17.37 9.77
CA GLN A 100 11.59 -18.17 9.18
C GLN A 100 11.22 -19.65 9.11
N ASP A 101 11.76 -20.38 8.14
CA ASP A 101 11.57 -21.83 8.01
C ASP A 101 12.35 -22.66 9.09
N ALA A 102 13.04 -21.98 10.00
CA ALA A 102 13.77 -22.58 11.11
C ALA A 102 12.84 -22.85 12.32
N PRO A 103 13.17 -23.82 13.20
CA PRO A 103 12.43 -24.06 14.43
C PRO A 103 12.31 -22.80 15.29
N VAL A 104 11.13 -22.59 15.86
CA VAL A 104 10.86 -21.42 16.73
C VAL A 104 11.83 -21.41 17.91
N PRO A 105 12.64 -20.36 18.12
CA PRO A 105 13.61 -20.32 19.22
C PRO A 105 12.91 -20.14 20.55
N LYS A 106 13.39 -20.86 21.57
CA LYS A 106 12.97 -20.69 22.97
C LYS A 106 13.80 -19.60 23.62
N ILE A 107 13.14 -18.80 24.45
CA ILE A 107 13.73 -17.66 25.16
C ILE A 107 13.50 -17.84 26.64
N GLU A 108 14.56 -18.00 27.42
CA GLU A 108 14.54 -17.98 28.87
C GLU A 108 14.44 -16.53 29.34
N LEU A 109 13.42 -16.21 30.13
CA LEU A 109 13.25 -14.90 30.71
C LEU A 109 14.03 -14.84 32.03
N LEU A 110 14.95 -13.87 32.09
CA LEU A 110 15.79 -13.68 33.28
C LEU A 110 14.92 -13.29 34.49
N PRO A 111 15.14 -13.89 35.67
CA PRO A 111 14.43 -13.50 36.87
C PRO A 111 14.78 -12.08 37.23
N SER A 112 13.78 -11.21 37.35
CA SER A 112 13.98 -9.86 37.84
C SER A 112 14.02 -9.82 39.36
N ARG A 113 14.50 -8.70 39.92
CA ARG A 113 14.46 -8.44 41.36
C ARG A 113 13.01 -8.51 41.86
N ARG A 114 12.75 -9.23 42.96
CA ARG A 114 11.42 -9.52 43.53
C ARG A 114 10.47 -8.31 43.71
N SER A 115 10.94 -7.10 43.54
CA SER A 115 10.18 -5.87 43.73
C SER A 115 9.85 -5.12 42.44
N ASP A 116 10.06 -5.70 41.22
CA ASP A 116 9.81 -5.03 39.97
C ASP A 116 8.34 -5.17 39.55
N PRO A 117 7.55 -4.08 39.46
CA PRO A 117 6.15 -4.11 39.07
C PRO A 117 5.91 -4.69 37.67
N ARG A 118 6.94 -4.72 36.81
CA ARG A 118 6.89 -5.27 35.44
C ARG A 118 6.65 -6.77 35.41
N HIS A 119 6.90 -7.47 36.52
CA HIS A 119 6.77 -8.94 36.66
C HIS A 119 5.58 -9.38 37.50
N SER A 120 4.81 -8.42 38.06
CA SER A 120 3.61 -8.79 38.83
C SER A 120 2.58 -9.44 37.90
N ALA A 121 2.18 -10.65 38.20
CA ALA A 121 1.16 -11.44 37.52
C ALA A 121 1.45 -11.82 36.05
N LEU A 122 2.67 -12.30 35.75
CA LEU A 122 2.95 -12.94 34.46
C LEU A 122 2.41 -14.37 34.49
N SER A 123 1.53 -14.71 33.59
CA SER A 123 0.95 -16.04 33.41
C SER A 123 1.36 -16.66 32.07
N ILE A 124 1.31 -17.97 31.95
CA ILE A 124 1.41 -18.65 30.64
C ILE A 124 0.38 -18.04 29.71
N GLY A 125 0.81 -17.74 28.47
CA GLY A 125 0.03 -17.03 27.45
C GLY A 125 0.08 -15.50 27.59
N ALA A 126 0.84 -14.89 28.49
CA ALA A 126 1.05 -13.45 28.55
C ALA A 126 2.01 -12.99 27.43
N HIS A 127 1.68 -11.88 26.80
CA HIS A 127 2.57 -11.22 25.83
C HIS A 127 3.50 -10.26 26.56
N VAL A 128 4.77 -10.30 26.21
CA VAL A 128 5.80 -9.46 26.81
C VAL A 128 6.72 -8.88 25.74
N LEU A 129 7.11 -7.64 25.93
CA LEU A 129 8.19 -7.02 25.20
C LEU A 129 9.48 -7.38 25.90
N ILE A 130 10.40 -8.05 25.22
CA ILE A 130 11.65 -8.53 25.80
C ILE A 130 12.84 -8.00 25.00
N ARG A 131 13.92 -7.69 25.72
CA ARG A 131 15.23 -7.38 25.13
C ARG A 131 16.10 -8.62 25.24
N LEU A 132 16.58 -9.13 24.13
CA LEU A 132 17.49 -10.27 24.07
C LEU A 132 18.87 -9.86 24.55
N GLN A 133 19.43 -10.58 25.51
CA GLN A 133 20.73 -10.25 26.12
C GLN A 133 21.84 -11.18 25.66
N SER A 134 21.60 -12.47 25.62
CA SER A 134 22.62 -13.45 25.29
C SER A 134 22.01 -14.72 24.68
N HIS A 135 22.85 -15.48 24.00
CA HIS A 135 22.50 -16.78 23.45
C HIS A 135 23.52 -17.82 23.95
N THR A 136 23.03 -18.90 24.55
CA THR A 136 23.86 -19.98 25.04
C THR A 136 23.19 -21.34 24.74
N LYS A 137 23.89 -22.28 24.14
CA LYS A 137 23.41 -23.66 23.86
C LYS A 137 22.04 -23.71 23.16
N ASN A 138 21.82 -22.92 22.11
CA ASN A 138 20.56 -22.80 21.35
C ASN A 138 19.35 -22.21 22.13
N ILE A 139 19.55 -21.58 23.26
CA ILE A 139 18.51 -20.92 24.05
C ILE A 139 18.88 -19.45 24.17
N TRP A 140 17.93 -18.56 23.83
CA TRP A 140 18.08 -17.13 24.04
C TRP A 140 17.73 -16.76 25.48
N ARG A 141 18.42 -15.80 26.04
CA ARG A 141 18.08 -15.16 27.32
C ARG A 141 17.60 -13.75 27.06
N GLY A 142 16.51 -13.37 27.69
CA GLY A 142 15.91 -12.06 27.52
C GLY A 142 15.44 -11.44 28.83
N GLU A 143 15.45 -10.09 28.86
CA GLU A 143 14.93 -9.29 29.95
C GLU A 143 13.59 -8.70 29.55
N ILE A 144 12.58 -8.79 30.44
CA ILE A 144 11.26 -8.22 30.18
C ILE A 144 11.35 -6.70 30.33
N ILE A 145 11.02 -5.99 29.25
CA ILE A 145 10.91 -4.52 29.22
C ILE A 145 9.53 -4.11 29.74
N LYS A 146 8.46 -4.75 29.24
CA LYS A 146 7.08 -4.39 29.55
C LYS A 146 6.16 -5.60 29.33
N LYS A 147 5.19 -5.78 30.22
CA LYS A 147 4.04 -6.64 29.96
C LYS A 147 3.14 -5.91 28.96
N LEU A 148 2.80 -6.57 27.86
CA LEU A 148 1.85 -6.06 26.88
C LEU A 148 0.44 -6.53 27.30
N GLU A 149 -0.52 -5.63 27.20
CA GLU A 149 -1.90 -6.04 27.31
C GLU A 149 -2.22 -7.03 26.19
N LYS A 150 -2.86 -8.11 26.54
CA LYS A 150 -3.21 -9.18 25.61
C LYS A 150 -4.28 -8.64 24.67
N THR A 151 -3.89 -8.04 23.56
CA THR A 151 -4.79 -7.96 22.41
C THR A 151 -4.86 -9.37 21.85
N ALA A 152 -5.90 -10.13 22.24
CA ALA A 152 -6.16 -11.42 21.65
C ALA A 152 -6.15 -11.24 20.13
N LYS A 153 -5.32 -12.02 19.43
CA LYS A 153 -5.25 -11.95 17.96
C LYS A 153 -6.65 -12.19 17.41
N VAL A 154 -7.22 -11.14 16.80
CA VAL A 154 -8.57 -11.20 16.27
C VAL A 154 -8.48 -11.83 14.88
N HIS A 155 -9.22 -12.91 14.69
CA HIS A 155 -9.36 -13.58 13.42
C HIS A 155 -10.71 -13.27 12.80
N LEU A 156 -10.78 -13.34 11.48
CA LEU A 156 -12.04 -13.32 10.73
C LEU A 156 -12.39 -14.72 10.27
N GLY A 157 -13.62 -15.15 10.51
CA GLY A 157 -14.11 -16.45 10.07
C GLY A 157 -15.48 -16.37 9.43
N ILE A 158 -15.69 -17.17 8.39
CA ILE A 158 -16.98 -17.43 7.79
C ILE A 158 -17.57 -18.62 8.53
N PHE A 159 -18.75 -18.41 9.07
CA PHE A 159 -19.47 -19.45 9.78
C PHE A 159 -20.14 -20.43 8.82
N THR A 160 -20.00 -21.72 9.11
CA THR A 160 -20.70 -22.81 8.45
C THR A 160 -21.25 -23.76 9.49
N ARG A 161 -22.56 -24.05 9.44
CA ARG A 161 -23.23 -24.95 10.36
C ARG A 161 -23.06 -26.41 9.94
N ASN A 162 -22.68 -27.27 10.86
CA ASN A 162 -22.64 -28.70 10.66
C ASN A 162 -24.02 -29.35 10.89
N ARG A 163 -24.18 -30.60 10.44
CA ARG A 163 -25.45 -31.36 10.59
C ARG A 163 -25.82 -31.66 12.03
N ASP A 164 -24.86 -31.68 12.94
CA ASP A 164 -25.01 -31.92 14.38
C ASP A 164 -25.34 -30.68 15.18
N GLY A 165 -25.54 -29.53 14.50
CA GLY A 165 -25.82 -28.23 15.12
C GLY A 165 -24.57 -27.45 15.53
N SER A 166 -23.39 -28.08 15.57
CA SER A 166 -22.11 -27.38 15.78
C SER A 166 -21.75 -26.47 14.60
N GLY A 167 -20.78 -25.59 14.81
CA GLY A 167 -20.32 -24.67 13.80
C GLY A 167 -18.82 -24.77 13.51
N ARG A 168 -18.44 -24.32 12.32
CA ARG A 168 -17.06 -24.12 11.92
C ARG A 168 -16.85 -22.69 11.43
N LEU A 169 -15.80 -22.04 11.92
CA LEU A 169 -15.30 -20.79 11.40
C LEU A 169 -14.12 -21.09 10.48
N SER A 170 -14.28 -20.80 9.18
CA SER A 170 -13.22 -20.95 8.19
C SER A 170 -12.61 -19.59 7.92
N SER A 171 -11.28 -19.51 7.76
CA SER A 171 -10.62 -18.21 7.50
C SER A 171 -11.16 -17.53 6.24
N CYS A 172 -11.34 -16.21 6.32
CA CYS A 172 -11.68 -15.35 5.19
C CYS A 172 -10.46 -15.00 4.32
N HIS A 173 -9.27 -15.39 4.73
CA HIS A 173 -8.02 -15.02 4.08
C HIS A 173 -7.26 -16.25 3.58
N ARG A 174 -6.97 -16.30 2.27
CA ARG A 174 -6.24 -17.42 1.64
C ARG A 174 -4.84 -17.64 2.20
N LYS A 175 -4.22 -16.58 2.75
CA LYS A 175 -2.88 -16.63 3.34
C LYS A 175 -2.88 -16.88 4.84
N ASP A 176 -4.04 -16.96 5.46
CA ASP A 176 -4.13 -17.24 6.88
C ASP A 176 -3.79 -18.72 7.12
N THR A 177 -2.71 -18.95 7.83
CA THR A 177 -2.26 -20.30 8.23
C THR A 177 -3.08 -20.87 9.38
N PHE A 178 -3.98 -20.08 9.98
CA PHE A 178 -4.84 -20.54 11.06
C PHE A 178 -5.95 -21.44 10.51
N PRO A 179 -6.08 -22.69 11.02
CA PRO A 179 -6.98 -23.70 10.46
C PRO A 179 -8.47 -23.43 10.70
N GLY A 180 -8.81 -22.28 11.26
CA GLY A 180 -10.16 -21.91 11.69
C GLY A 180 -10.48 -22.42 13.08
N ALA A 181 -11.70 -22.16 13.56
CA ALA A 181 -12.17 -22.57 14.86
C ALA A 181 -13.44 -23.42 14.77
N ARG A 182 -13.67 -24.28 15.76
CA ARG A 182 -14.93 -24.99 15.93
C ARG A 182 -15.74 -24.30 17.02
N LEU A 183 -17.04 -24.24 16.82
CA LEU A 183 -18.01 -23.73 17.77
C LEU A 183 -18.92 -24.87 18.24
N SER A 184 -19.27 -24.87 19.52
CA SER A 184 -20.29 -25.77 20.05
C SER A 184 -21.67 -25.46 19.46
N PRO A 185 -22.66 -26.36 19.59
CA PRO A 185 -24.02 -26.05 19.18
C PRO A 185 -24.60 -24.80 19.87
N GLU A 186 -24.28 -24.60 21.16
CA GLU A 186 -24.72 -23.44 21.94
C GLU A 186 -24.11 -22.12 21.42
N GLU A 187 -22.81 -22.10 21.12
CA GLU A 187 -22.11 -20.94 20.54
C GLU A 187 -22.55 -20.63 19.10
N SER A 188 -23.16 -21.59 18.44
CA SER A 188 -23.57 -21.52 17.03
C SER A 188 -25.03 -21.09 16.83
N ILE A 189 -25.86 -21.06 17.90
CA ILE A 189 -27.32 -20.95 17.85
C ILE A 189 -27.76 -19.73 17.02
N ASP A 190 -27.17 -18.58 17.28
CA ASP A 190 -27.58 -17.28 16.70
C ASP A 190 -26.86 -16.97 15.38
N LEU A 191 -25.94 -17.79 14.93
CA LEU A 191 -25.17 -17.54 13.70
C LEU A 191 -25.85 -18.14 12.47
N GLN A 192 -25.74 -17.48 11.32
CA GLN A 192 -26.26 -17.95 10.04
C GLN A 192 -25.13 -18.42 9.12
N ASP A 193 -25.41 -19.41 8.27
CA ASP A 193 -24.46 -19.86 7.26
C ASP A 193 -24.03 -18.69 6.35
N GLY A 194 -22.72 -18.59 6.11
CA GLY A 194 -22.13 -17.49 5.34
C GLY A 194 -21.96 -16.19 6.13
N GLU A 195 -22.27 -16.19 7.44
CA GLU A 195 -22.04 -15.04 8.29
C GLU A 195 -20.56 -14.92 8.65
N ILE A 196 -20.05 -13.68 8.61
CA ILE A 196 -18.66 -13.33 8.93
C ILE A 196 -18.62 -12.79 10.34
N VAL A 197 -17.73 -13.35 11.14
CA VAL A 197 -17.53 -12.93 12.52
C VAL A 197 -16.06 -12.64 12.79
N SER A 198 -15.79 -11.66 13.64
CA SER A 198 -14.48 -11.52 14.28
C SER A 198 -14.45 -12.34 15.56
N TYR A 199 -13.40 -13.12 15.75
CA TYR A 199 -13.28 -13.99 16.92
C TYR A 199 -11.83 -14.07 17.41
N SER A 200 -11.66 -14.44 18.65
CA SER A 200 -10.37 -14.76 19.22
C SER A 200 -10.38 -16.20 19.75
N VAL A 201 -9.22 -16.84 19.70
CA VAL A 201 -9.04 -18.20 20.24
C VAL A 201 -8.10 -18.13 21.43
N SER A 202 -8.52 -18.72 22.53
CA SER A 202 -7.71 -18.87 23.74
C SER A 202 -7.61 -20.35 24.08
N VAL A 203 -6.44 -20.79 24.49
CA VAL A 203 -6.21 -22.20 24.95
C VAL A 203 -7.05 -22.52 26.18
N THR A 204 -7.36 -21.52 27.02
CA THR A 204 -8.10 -21.69 28.27
C THR A 204 -9.59 -21.36 28.19
N GLN A 205 -10.01 -20.51 27.26
CA GLN A 205 -11.38 -20.01 27.17
C GLN A 205 -12.10 -20.42 25.86
N GLY A 206 -11.43 -21.21 25.00
CA GLY A 206 -12.00 -21.61 23.72
C GLY A 206 -12.09 -20.46 22.71
N THR A 207 -13.04 -20.57 21.80
CA THR A 207 -13.31 -19.57 20.75
C THR A 207 -14.33 -18.56 21.27
N LYS A 208 -13.99 -17.28 21.25
CA LYS A 208 -14.91 -16.20 21.64
C LYS A 208 -15.22 -15.31 20.45
N ILE A 209 -16.47 -15.24 20.05
CA ILE A 209 -16.96 -14.29 19.04
C ILE A 209 -16.93 -12.90 19.65
N GLN A 210 -16.29 -11.96 18.98
CA GLN A 210 -16.19 -10.57 19.42
C GLN A 210 -17.23 -9.68 18.74
N LYS A 211 -17.42 -9.89 17.43
CA LYS A 211 -18.35 -9.07 16.64
C LYS A 211 -18.88 -9.84 15.44
N ARG A 212 -20.15 -9.63 15.13
CA ARG A 212 -20.77 -10.05 13.87
C ARG A 212 -20.57 -8.94 12.85
N ILE A 213 -20.01 -9.27 11.69
CA ILE A 213 -19.62 -8.27 10.68
C ILE A 213 -20.68 -8.16 9.59
N GLY A 214 -21.25 -9.29 9.16
CA GLY A 214 -22.25 -9.37 8.14
C GLY A 214 -22.18 -10.66 7.35
N ARG A 215 -22.79 -10.69 6.18
CA ARG A 215 -22.79 -11.87 5.31
C ARG A 215 -21.81 -11.70 4.16
N ILE A 216 -21.21 -12.80 3.70
CA ILE A 216 -20.25 -12.79 2.59
C ILE A 216 -20.87 -12.40 1.24
N ASP A 217 -22.18 -12.58 1.09
CA ASP A 217 -22.94 -12.22 -0.09
C ASP A 217 -23.37 -10.74 -0.12
N ASN A 218 -23.15 -9.99 0.96
CA ASN A 218 -23.46 -8.56 1.04
C ASN A 218 -22.20 -7.72 0.74
N PRO A 219 -22.19 -6.94 -0.37
CA PRO A 219 -21.04 -6.12 -0.75
C PRO A 219 -20.58 -5.13 0.33
N LYS A 220 -21.50 -4.59 1.16
CA LYS A 220 -21.17 -3.68 2.27
C LYS A 220 -20.29 -4.31 3.35
N THR A 221 -20.16 -5.64 3.35
CA THR A 221 -19.32 -6.40 4.28
C THR A 221 -17.85 -6.42 3.85
N PHE A 222 -17.54 -6.23 2.58
CA PHE A 222 -16.17 -6.38 2.06
C PHE A 222 -15.18 -5.41 2.67
N SER A 223 -15.54 -4.14 2.77
CA SER A 223 -14.70 -3.12 3.41
C SER A 223 -14.52 -3.40 4.90
N GLN A 224 -15.57 -3.86 5.59
CA GLN A 224 -15.48 -4.24 7.00
C GLN A 224 -14.53 -5.41 7.18
N MET A 225 -14.58 -6.43 6.31
CA MET A 225 -13.62 -7.54 6.34
C MET A 225 -12.18 -7.04 6.24
N ALA A 226 -11.89 -6.14 5.30
CA ALA A 226 -10.55 -5.59 5.13
C ALA A 226 -10.10 -4.75 6.34
N ILE A 227 -11.00 -3.95 6.92
CA ILE A 227 -10.73 -3.17 8.15
C ILE A 227 -10.24 -4.08 9.26
N TYR A 228 -10.94 -5.19 9.51
CA TYR A 228 -10.56 -6.14 10.57
C TYR A 228 -9.34 -6.99 10.20
N ALA A 229 -9.25 -7.47 8.94
CA ALA A 229 -8.16 -8.31 8.47
C ALA A 229 -6.80 -7.59 8.50
N HIS A 230 -6.80 -6.31 8.15
CA HIS A 230 -5.60 -5.48 8.14
C HIS A 230 -5.41 -4.65 9.41
N HIS A 231 -6.24 -4.87 10.44
CA HIS A 231 -6.20 -4.16 11.72
C HIS A 231 -6.21 -2.63 11.55
N LEU A 232 -7.00 -2.12 10.60
CA LEU A 232 -7.10 -0.68 10.36
C LEU A 232 -7.81 0.00 11.53
N PRO A 233 -7.24 1.06 12.14
CA PRO A 233 -7.89 1.82 13.19
C PRO A 233 -9.11 2.54 12.62
N HIS A 234 -10.33 2.17 13.05
CA HIS A 234 -11.59 2.68 12.49
C HIS A 234 -12.50 3.36 13.52
N THR A 235 -12.11 3.38 14.79
CA THR A 235 -12.80 4.09 15.86
C THR A 235 -11.89 5.15 16.46
N PHE A 236 -12.45 6.29 16.84
CA PHE A 236 -11.74 7.34 17.56
C PHE A 236 -12.01 7.23 19.06
N SER A 237 -11.07 7.67 19.88
CA SER A 237 -11.30 7.81 21.32
C SER A 237 -12.31 8.94 21.61
N GLU A 238 -13.01 8.85 22.74
CA GLU A 238 -13.96 9.89 23.17
C GLU A 238 -13.27 11.25 23.29
N GLU A 239 -12.02 11.28 23.75
CA GLU A 239 -11.22 12.49 23.84
C GLU A 239 -10.94 13.11 22.47
N ALA A 240 -10.56 12.31 21.47
CA ALA A 240 -10.35 12.80 20.09
C ALA A 240 -11.63 13.36 19.48
N ILE A 241 -12.78 12.69 19.72
CA ILE A 241 -14.08 13.19 19.26
C ILE A 241 -14.41 14.52 19.94
N ALA A 242 -14.29 14.59 21.26
CA ALA A 242 -14.58 15.81 22.01
C ALA A 242 -13.69 17.01 21.58
N LEU A 243 -12.40 16.77 21.33
CA LEU A 243 -11.51 17.80 20.81
C LEU A 243 -11.91 18.27 19.41
N SER A 244 -12.35 17.35 18.54
CA SER A 244 -12.79 17.69 17.19
C SER A 244 -14.02 18.56 17.16
N GLU A 245 -14.97 18.35 18.09
CA GLU A 245 -16.23 19.09 18.21
C GLU A 245 -16.04 20.49 18.84
N GLN A 246 -14.98 20.68 19.64
CA GLN A 246 -14.65 21.98 20.26
C GLN A 246 -13.94 22.93 19.30
N GLY A 247 -13.51 22.45 18.13
CA GLY A 247 -12.80 23.24 17.13
C GLY A 247 -13.61 24.45 16.66
N LYS A 248 -12.91 25.58 16.45
CA LYS A 248 -13.51 26.83 15.92
C LYS A 248 -12.62 27.39 14.82
N ILE A 249 -13.24 28.03 13.85
CA ILE A 249 -12.53 28.76 12.80
C ILE A 249 -11.73 29.89 13.47
N PRO A 250 -10.42 30.01 13.20
CA PRO A 250 -9.62 31.09 13.79
C PRO A 250 -10.06 32.46 13.26
N GLU A 251 -9.88 33.46 14.09
CA GLU A 251 -9.91 34.84 13.64
C GLU A 251 -8.72 35.17 12.73
N LEU A 252 -8.82 36.28 11.97
CA LEU A 252 -7.74 36.71 11.07
C LEU A 252 -6.42 36.88 11.80
N GLY A 253 -6.40 37.61 12.93
CA GLY A 253 -5.21 37.81 13.75
C GLY A 253 -3.96 38.18 12.94
N LYS A 254 -2.91 37.34 13.06
CA LYS A 254 -1.64 37.50 12.31
C LYS A 254 -1.68 36.75 10.94
N ARG A 255 -2.78 36.11 10.59
CA ARG A 255 -2.94 35.40 9.31
C ARG A 255 -3.06 36.38 8.17
N THR A 256 -2.55 36.01 7.01
CA THR A 256 -2.74 36.78 5.77
C THR A 256 -4.20 36.69 5.32
N ASP A 257 -4.84 37.83 5.03
CA ASP A 257 -6.20 37.83 4.46
C ASP A 257 -6.15 37.47 2.98
N LEU A 258 -6.65 36.30 2.64
CA LEU A 258 -6.73 35.75 1.27
C LEU A 258 -8.18 35.66 0.78
N ARG A 259 -9.17 36.17 1.53
CA ARG A 259 -10.62 36.06 1.23
C ARG A 259 -11.05 36.83 -0.01
N HIS A 260 -10.25 37.81 -0.46
CA HIS A 260 -10.46 38.59 -1.66
C HIS A 260 -10.00 37.88 -2.95
N ILE A 261 -9.21 36.81 -2.82
CA ILE A 261 -8.72 36.03 -3.98
C ILE A 261 -9.78 34.99 -4.33
N PRO A 262 -10.22 34.89 -5.60
CA PRO A 262 -11.27 33.96 -6.02
C PRO A 262 -10.72 32.53 -6.16
N LEU A 263 -10.30 31.96 -5.03
CA LEU A 263 -9.87 30.57 -4.91
C LEU A 263 -11.07 29.63 -5.12
N VAL A 264 -10.85 28.52 -5.80
CA VAL A 264 -11.85 27.46 -6.01
C VAL A 264 -11.29 26.10 -5.62
N THR A 265 -12.14 25.19 -5.11
CA THR A 265 -11.79 23.78 -4.95
C THR A 265 -12.27 23.01 -6.19
N ILE A 266 -11.48 21.98 -6.62
CA ILE A 266 -11.79 21.15 -7.79
C ILE A 266 -11.52 19.70 -7.42
N ASP A 267 -12.60 18.92 -7.19
CA ASP A 267 -12.54 17.58 -6.67
C ASP A 267 -13.50 16.59 -7.37
N GLY A 268 -13.54 15.35 -6.93
CA GLY A 268 -14.56 14.40 -7.36
C GLY A 268 -15.96 14.78 -6.87
N GLU A 269 -16.98 14.23 -7.54
CA GLU A 269 -18.39 14.51 -7.22
C GLU A 269 -18.73 14.16 -5.76
N ASP A 270 -18.19 13.05 -5.24
CA ASP A 270 -18.46 12.50 -3.91
C ASP A 270 -17.56 13.06 -2.80
N ALA A 271 -16.58 13.90 -3.13
CA ALA A 271 -15.63 14.47 -2.16
C ALA A 271 -16.33 15.39 -1.16
N ARG A 272 -15.93 15.31 0.11
CA ARG A 272 -16.40 16.16 1.22
C ARG A 272 -15.24 16.84 1.98
N ASP A 273 -14.04 16.30 1.87
CA ASP A 273 -12.80 16.68 2.53
C ASP A 273 -11.89 17.46 1.56
N PHE A 274 -12.29 18.73 1.27
CA PHE A 274 -11.57 19.58 0.32
C PHE A 274 -10.27 20.09 0.96
N ASP A 275 -9.16 19.41 0.64
CA ASP A 275 -7.83 19.74 1.15
C ASP A 275 -7.25 21.01 0.50
N ASP A 276 -7.52 21.25 -0.79
CA ASP A 276 -6.85 22.26 -1.61
C ASP A 276 -7.80 23.18 -2.35
N ALA A 277 -7.38 24.42 -2.48
CA ALA A 277 -8.00 25.43 -3.33
C ALA A 277 -6.93 26.15 -4.15
N VAL A 278 -7.25 26.45 -5.39
CA VAL A 278 -6.32 26.97 -6.38
C VAL A 278 -6.81 28.25 -7.03
N TRP A 279 -5.83 29.07 -7.45
CA TRP A 279 -6.06 30.28 -8.23
C TRP A 279 -4.84 30.59 -9.10
N ALA A 280 -5.06 31.25 -10.25
CA ALA A 280 -4.00 31.69 -11.14
C ALA A 280 -4.36 33.02 -11.83
N THR A 281 -3.34 33.81 -12.15
CA THR A 281 -3.44 34.99 -12.98
C THR A 281 -2.15 35.15 -13.80
N PRO A 282 -2.16 35.76 -14.98
CA PRO A 282 -0.92 36.15 -15.66
C PRO A 282 -0.04 37.01 -14.78
N ASP A 283 1.29 36.79 -14.84
CA ASP A 283 2.25 37.65 -14.12
C ASP A 283 2.34 39.03 -14.75
N GLU A 284 2.26 40.07 -13.93
CA GLU A 284 2.31 41.47 -14.36
C GLU A 284 3.74 41.99 -14.60
N ASP A 285 4.80 41.23 -14.21
CA ASP A 285 6.20 41.60 -14.42
C ASP A 285 6.53 41.53 -15.93
N PRO A 286 6.83 42.69 -16.61
CA PRO A 286 7.17 42.68 -18.04
C PRO A 286 8.39 41.81 -18.39
N ARG A 287 9.25 41.53 -17.40
CA ARG A 287 10.44 40.65 -17.55
C ARG A 287 10.09 39.17 -17.51
N ASN A 288 8.84 38.82 -17.19
CA ASN A 288 8.33 37.45 -17.14
C ASN A 288 7.18 37.23 -18.14
N THR A 289 7.41 37.59 -19.40
CA THR A 289 6.40 37.49 -20.45
C THR A 289 5.84 36.05 -20.57
N GLY A 290 4.53 35.92 -20.51
CA GLY A 290 3.83 34.64 -20.55
C GLY A 290 3.93 33.84 -19.24
N GLY A 291 4.49 34.45 -18.17
CA GLY A 291 4.54 33.89 -16.84
C GLY A 291 3.19 33.94 -16.13
N TRP A 292 3.12 33.26 -15.01
CA TRP A 292 1.91 33.12 -14.19
C TRP A 292 2.21 33.34 -12.72
N ARG A 293 1.28 33.97 -12.04
CA ARG A 293 1.21 33.99 -10.57
C ARG A 293 0.14 33.00 -10.15
N ILE A 294 0.51 31.98 -9.39
CA ILE A 294 -0.41 30.97 -8.91
C ILE A 294 -0.43 30.94 -7.38
N LEU A 295 -1.58 30.58 -6.81
CA LEU A 295 -1.77 30.40 -5.38
C LEU A 295 -2.39 29.03 -5.14
N VAL A 296 -1.76 28.22 -4.28
CA VAL A 296 -2.25 26.95 -3.78
C VAL A 296 -2.49 27.10 -2.29
N ALA A 297 -3.73 27.05 -1.85
CA ALA A 297 -4.13 27.15 -0.46
C ALA A 297 -4.57 25.77 0.04
N ILE A 298 -3.97 25.29 1.12
CA ILE A 298 -4.19 23.97 1.72
C ILE A 298 -4.81 24.13 3.10
N ALA A 299 -5.75 23.31 3.48
CA ALA A 299 -6.38 23.29 4.79
C ALA A 299 -5.34 23.30 5.93
N ASP A 300 -5.42 24.25 6.84
CA ASP A 300 -4.51 24.35 8.00
C ASP A 300 -4.94 23.40 9.12
N VAL A 301 -4.79 22.10 8.88
CA VAL A 301 -5.11 21.03 9.84
C VAL A 301 -4.29 21.16 11.12
N SER A 302 -3.05 21.69 11.02
CA SER A 302 -2.16 21.88 12.17
C SER A 302 -2.72 22.84 13.22
N TYR A 303 -3.64 23.72 12.82
CA TYR A 303 -4.34 24.60 13.77
C TYR A 303 -5.24 23.83 14.73
N TYR A 304 -5.89 22.78 14.26
CA TYR A 304 -6.83 21.95 15.03
C TYR A 304 -6.16 20.77 15.71
N VAL A 305 -5.22 20.13 15.04
CA VAL A 305 -4.51 18.93 15.50
C VAL A 305 -3.16 19.34 16.06
N ARG A 306 -3.08 19.40 17.39
CA ARG A 306 -1.87 19.88 18.08
C ARG A 306 -0.89 18.74 18.34
N PRO A 307 0.43 19.00 18.27
CA PRO A 307 1.42 17.97 18.57
C PRO A 307 1.19 17.30 19.93
N GLY A 308 1.00 15.98 19.93
CA GLY A 308 0.88 15.15 21.13
C GLY A 308 -0.52 15.09 21.76
N ASP A 309 -1.54 15.76 21.20
CA ASP A 309 -2.93 15.60 21.67
C ASP A 309 -3.57 14.30 21.17
N ALA A 310 -4.80 14.02 21.60
CA ALA A 310 -5.51 12.81 21.22
C ALA A 310 -5.83 12.75 19.71
N LEU A 311 -6.02 13.89 19.05
CA LEU A 311 -6.21 13.97 17.60
C LEU A 311 -4.91 13.65 16.86
N ASP A 312 -3.78 14.16 17.32
CA ASP A 312 -2.46 13.88 16.76
C ASP A 312 -2.10 12.40 16.88
N GLN A 313 -2.33 11.83 18.07
CA GLN A 313 -2.08 10.41 18.29
C GLN A 313 -2.96 9.54 17.36
N ALA A 314 -4.26 9.86 17.26
CA ALA A 314 -5.18 9.17 16.38
C ALA A 314 -4.79 9.28 14.89
N ALA A 315 -4.36 10.47 14.45
CA ALA A 315 -3.90 10.71 13.08
C ALA A 315 -2.58 9.97 12.78
N LYS A 316 -1.65 9.99 13.74
CA LYS A 316 -0.37 9.27 13.64
C LYS A 316 -0.56 7.76 13.54
N ASP A 317 -1.41 7.17 14.40
CA ASP A 317 -1.66 5.73 14.42
C ASP A 317 -2.27 5.25 13.10
N ARG A 318 -3.12 6.05 12.46
CA ARG A 318 -3.70 5.78 11.14
C ARG A 318 -2.72 6.02 10.00
N GLY A 319 -1.91 7.06 10.10
CA GLY A 319 -0.96 7.50 9.08
C GLY A 319 -1.62 8.13 7.85
N ASN A 320 -2.73 7.60 7.39
CA ASN A 320 -3.54 8.12 6.28
C ASN A 320 -4.99 7.64 6.33
N SER A 321 -5.88 8.34 5.62
CA SER A 321 -7.23 7.84 5.33
C SER A 321 -7.18 6.67 4.36
N VAL A 322 -8.16 5.74 4.44
CA VAL A 322 -8.29 4.57 3.55
C VAL A 322 -9.60 4.70 2.78
N TYR A 323 -9.52 4.60 1.45
CA TYR A 323 -10.66 4.83 0.54
C TYR A 323 -11.14 3.53 -0.08
N PHE A 324 -12.24 3.00 0.42
CA PHE A 324 -12.94 1.87 -0.18
C PHE A 324 -14.03 2.35 -1.15
N PRO A 325 -14.47 1.51 -2.10
CA PRO A 325 -15.53 1.90 -3.03
C PRO A 325 -16.85 2.31 -2.36
N ASP A 326 -17.16 1.76 -1.16
CA ASP A 326 -18.41 1.97 -0.44
C ASP A 326 -18.28 2.89 0.78
N ARG A 327 -17.06 3.16 1.25
CA ARG A 327 -16.81 3.99 2.46
C ARG A 327 -15.39 4.49 2.57
N VAL A 328 -15.20 5.50 3.41
CA VAL A 328 -13.88 5.99 3.82
C VAL A 328 -13.64 5.64 5.29
N VAL A 329 -12.41 5.21 5.61
CA VAL A 329 -11.90 5.17 7.00
C VAL A 329 -11.01 6.39 7.17
N PRO A 330 -11.52 7.47 7.78
CA PRO A 330 -10.83 8.75 7.78
C PRO A 330 -9.68 8.79 8.80
N MET A 331 -8.63 9.55 8.48
CA MET A 331 -7.52 9.82 9.39
C MET A 331 -7.94 10.69 10.58
N LEU A 332 -8.87 11.61 10.36
CA LEU A 332 -9.40 12.55 11.35
C LEU A 332 -10.90 12.37 11.52
N PRO A 333 -11.51 12.71 12.68
CA PRO A 333 -12.96 12.74 12.85
C PRO A 333 -13.66 13.62 11.81
N GLU A 334 -14.87 13.25 11.39
CA GLU A 334 -15.62 13.95 10.33
C GLU A 334 -15.92 15.42 10.66
N ALA A 335 -16.05 15.78 11.93
CA ALA A 335 -16.17 17.18 12.38
C ALA A 335 -14.99 18.05 11.95
N LEU A 336 -13.80 17.46 11.81
CA LEU A 336 -12.62 18.13 11.23
C LEU A 336 -12.52 17.90 9.73
N SER A 337 -12.48 16.65 9.29
CA SER A 337 -12.17 16.32 7.90
C SER A 337 -13.22 16.86 6.92
N ASN A 338 -14.52 16.73 7.24
CA ASN A 338 -15.59 17.12 6.36
C ASN A 338 -16.15 18.52 6.65
N GLU A 339 -15.85 19.10 7.84
CA GLU A 339 -16.40 20.38 8.27
C GLU A 339 -15.34 21.46 8.44
N LEU A 340 -14.63 21.48 9.59
CA LEU A 340 -13.78 22.60 9.96
C LEU A 340 -12.53 22.77 9.09
N CYS A 341 -11.90 21.66 8.67
CA CYS A 341 -10.73 21.69 7.80
C CYS A 341 -11.10 21.82 6.32
N SER A 342 -12.23 21.22 5.90
CA SER A 342 -12.65 21.21 4.50
C SER A 342 -12.86 22.64 3.97
N LEU A 343 -12.21 22.99 2.85
CA LEU A 343 -12.24 24.31 2.22
C LEU A 343 -13.56 24.58 1.47
N LYS A 344 -14.67 24.43 2.21
CA LYS A 344 -16.03 24.63 1.67
C LYS A 344 -16.24 26.01 1.08
N PRO A 345 -17.11 26.15 0.04
CA PRO A 345 -17.37 27.43 -0.59
C PRO A 345 -18.12 28.39 0.35
N HIS A 346 -17.86 29.67 0.17
CA HIS A 346 -18.51 30.82 0.81
C HIS A 346 -18.37 30.93 2.33
N VAL A 347 -17.45 30.15 2.93
CA VAL A 347 -17.15 30.23 4.37
C VAL A 347 -15.65 30.46 4.59
N ASP A 348 -15.34 31.16 5.70
CA ASP A 348 -13.93 31.40 6.05
C ASP A 348 -13.27 30.08 6.52
N ARG A 349 -12.06 29.84 6.04
CA ARG A 349 -11.25 28.67 6.38
C ARG A 349 -9.78 29.05 6.61
N ALA A 350 -9.20 28.44 7.66
CA ALA A 350 -7.76 28.53 7.89
C ALA A 350 -7.00 27.75 6.81
N CYS A 351 -5.94 28.34 6.27
CA CYS A 351 -5.11 27.69 5.26
C CYS A 351 -3.62 27.95 5.44
N MET A 352 -2.81 27.01 4.96
CA MET A 352 -1.41 27.20 4.60
C MET A 352 -1.34 27.40 3.09
N ALA A 353 -0.89 28.53 2.63
CA ALA A 353 -0.89 28.86 1.21
C ALA A 353 0.52 29.03 0.66
N ILE A 354 0.77 28.57 -0.54
CA ILE A 354 2.01 28.82 -1.30
C ILE A 354 1.68 29.60 -2.54
N GLU A 355 2.21 30.82 -2.58
CA GLU A 355 2.19 31.68 -3.77
C GLU A 355 3.45 31.42 -4.58
N MET A 356 3.31 31.21 -5.88
CA MET A 356 4.42 30.92 -6.79
C MET A 356 4.35 31.78 -8.04
N ILE A 357 5.51 32.30 -8.47
CA ILE A 357 5.67 32.94 -9.76
C ILE A 357 6.29 31.93 -10.72
N LEU A 358 5.61 31.67 -11.80
CA LEU A 358 6.03 30.75 -12.85
C LEU A 358 6.52 31.54 -14.07
N THR A 359 7.54 31.01 -14.72
CA THR A 359 7.94 31.46 -16.07
C THR A 359 6.98 30.90 -17.12
N GLY A 360 7.00 31.44 -18.35
CA GLY A 360 6.16 30.97 -19.47
C GLY A 360 6.42 29.51 -19.89
N ASP A 361 7.59 28.92 -19.50
CA ASP A 361 7.96 27.51 -19.64
C ASP A 361 7.69 26.69 -18.37
N GLY A 362 7.03 27.29 -17.36
CA GLY A 362 6.52 26.61 -16.18
C GLY A 362 7.54 26.36 -15.05
N LYS A 363 8.71 26.97 -15.09
CA LYS A 363 9.68 26.91 -13.98
C LYS A 363 9.24 27.86 -12.86
N VAL A 364 9.36 27.43 -11.61
CA VAL A 364 9.12 28.28 -10.45
C VAL A 364 10.28 29.27 -10.29
N LYS A 365 10.03 30.57 -10.52
CA LYS A 365 10.97 31.67 -10.38
C LYS A 365 11.16 32.05 -8.91
N SER A 366 10.06 32.11 -8.16
CA SER A 366 10.04 32.39 -6.72
C SER A 366 8.78 31.81 -6.07
N HIS A 367 8.84 31.60 -4.76
CA HIS A 367 7.66 31.18 -3.99
C HIS A 367 7.68 31.77 -2.60
N HIS A 368 6.49 31.91 -1.99
CA HIS A 368 6.30 32.40 -0.64
C HIS A 368 5.25 31.57 0.09
N VAL A 369 5.59 31.07 1.27
CA VAL A 369 4.65 30.36 2.14
C VAL A 369 3.96 31.36 3.05
N LYS A 370 2.63 31.29 3.14
CA LYS A 370 1.79 32.17 3.96
C LYS A 370 0.85 31.31 4.80
N ARG A 371 0.59 31.74 6.02
CA ARG A 371 -0.50 31.18 6.83
C ARG A 371 -1.67 32.14 6.77
N GLY A 372 -2.78 31.73 6.19
CA GLY A 372 -3.85 32.64 5.80
C GLY A 372 -5.22 32.26 6.34
N LEU A 373 -6.16 33.17 6.09
CA LEU A 373 -7.60 32.95 6.15
C LEU A 373 -8.15 33.17 4.74
N MET A 374 -8.80 32.16 4.17
CA MET A 374 -9.34 32.18 2.84
C MET A 374 -10.85 31.95 2.82
N ARG A 375 -11.49 32.21 1.69
CA ARG A 375 -12.88 31.88 1.40
C ARG A 375 -12.96 31.36 -0.02
N SER A 376 -13.36 30.10 -0.19
CA SER A 376 -13.52 29.51 -1.52
C SER A 376 -14.71 30.14 -2.23
N GLN A 377 -14.53 30.52 -3.51
CA GLN A 377 -15.58 31.11 -4.35
C GLN A 377 -16.58 30.05 -4.80
N ALA A 378 -16.13 28.84 -5.09
CA ALA A 378 -16.97 27.76 -5.55
C ALA A 378 -16.30 26.39 -5.27
N ARG A 379 -17.13 25.38 -5.07
CA ARG A 379 -16.76 23.97 -5.16
C ARG A 379 -17.09 23.48 -6.56
N LEU A 380 -16.09 23.12 -7.32
CA LEU A 380 -16.21 22.60 -8.67
C LEU A 380 -15.86 21.11 -8.70
N THR A 381 -16.37 20.40 -9.72
CA THR A 381 -15.95 19.02 -9.99
C THR A 381 -14.99 18.98 -11.17
N TYR A 382 -14.17 17.93 -11.24
CA TYR A 382 -13.29 17.71 -12.39
C TYR A 382 -14.06 17.70 -13.71
N THR A 383 -15.26 17.08 -13.71
CA THR A 383 -16.15 17.01 -14.87
C THR A 383 -16.65 18.39 -15.28
N GLN A 384 -17.13 19.20 -14.32
CA GLN A 384 -17.61 20.56 -14.59
C GLN A 384 -16.52 21.45 -15.18
N VAL A 385 -15.31 21.42 -14.61
CA VAL A 385 -14.17 22.23 -15.08
C VAL A 385 -13.74 21.80 -16.48
N GLN A 386 -13.72 20.49 -16.77
CA GLN A 386 -13.42 19.97 -18.10
C GLN A 386 -14.47 20.43 -19.13
N GLN A 387 -15.74 20.25 -18.81
CA GLN A 387 -16.85 20.66 -19.69
C GLN A 387 -16.83 22.17 -19.95
N ALA A 388 -16.57 22.99 -18.92
CA ALA A 388 -16.51 24.44 -19.07
C ALA A 388 -15.43 24.90 -20.03
N ILE A 389 -14.21 24.30 -19.94
CA ILE A 389 -13.12 24.66 -20.87
C ILE A 389 -13.38 24.18 -22.30
N GLU A 390 -14.17 23.12 -22.47
CA GLU A 390 -14.61 22.61 -23.78
C GLU A 390 -15.80 23.40 -24.36
N GLY A 391 -16.32 24.40 -23.63
CA GLY A 391 -17.40 25.27 -24.09
C GLY A 391 -18.79 24.95 -23.53
N ASN A 392 -18.92 23.91 -22.71
CA ASN A 392 -20.17 23.48 -22.06
C ASN A 392 -20.22 24.02 -20.63
N VAL A 393 -20.57 25.28 -20.47
CA VAL A 393 -20.65 25.96 -19.17
C VAL A 393 -22.00 25.75 -18.51
N ASP A 394 -22.00 25.55 -17.19
CA ASP A 394 -23.18 25.53 -16.34
C ASP A 394 -23.32 26.85 -15.55
N LYS A 395 -24.38 26.96 -14.71
CA LYS A 395 -24.65 28.15 -13.91
C LYS A 395 -23.54 28.51 -12.91
N ILE A 396 -22.74 27.51 -12.46
CA ILE A 396 -21.67 27.70 -11.50
C ILE A 396 -20.37 28.09 -12.22
N THR A 397 -20.07 27.45 -13.34
CA THR A 397 -18.83 27.64 -14.08
C THR A 397 -18.87 28.86 -15.01
N ALA A 398 -20.04 29.28 -15.53
CA ALA A 398 -20.16 30.40 -16.42
C ALA A 398 -19.54 31.72 -15.89
N PRO A 399 -19.81 32.18 -14.66
CA PRO A 399 -19.18 33.39 -14.12
C PRO A 399 -17.69 33.25 -13.83
N LEU A 400 -17.19 32.02 -13.70
CA LEU A 400 -15.80 31.70 -13.33
C LEU A 400 -14.93 31.38 -14.56
N LEU A 401 -15.52 31.21 -15.73
CA LEU A 401 -14.80 30.73 -16.90
C LEU A 401 -13.63 31.65 -17.27
N GLU A 402 -13.87 32.95 -17.42
CA GLU A 402 -12.86 33.90 -17.88
C GLU A 402 -11.88 34.29 -16.77
N THR A 403 -12.38 34.41 -15.52
CA THR A 403 -11.61 35.00 -14.42
C THR A 403 -10.84 33.95 -13.60
N VAL A 404 -11.25 32.68 -13.65
CA VAL A 404 -10.66 31.60 -12.85
C VAL A 404 -10.25 30.41 -13.69
N ILE A 405 -11.19 29.79 -14.45
CA ILE A 405 -10.94 28.51 -15.13
C ILE A 405 -9.90 28.65 -16.24
N LYS A 406 -10.06 29.65 -17.13
CA LYS A 406 -9.09 29.89 -18.23
C LYS A 406 -7.69 30.25 -17.73
N PRO A 407 -7.51 31.13 -16.72
CA PRO A 407 -6.20 31.35 -16.09
C PRO A 407 -5.57 30.11 -15.48
N LEU A 408 -6.35 29.26 -14.77
CA LEU A 408 -5.86 27.99 -14.25
C LEU A 408 -5.33 27.07 -15.37
N TYR A 409 -6.06 26.94 -16.48
CA TYR A 409 -5.59 26.19 -17.65
C TYR A 409 -4.37 26.83 -18.34
N GLY A 410 -4.27 28.17 -18.33
CA GLY A 410 -3.08 28.86 -18.82
C GLY A 410 -1.83 28.52 -18.04
N ALA A 411 -1.90 28.59 -16.70
CA ALA A 411 -0.81 28.22 -15.82
C ALA A 411 -0.50 26.72 -15.91
N PHE A 412 -1.52 25.85 -15.97
CA PHE A 412 -1.37 24.41 -16.17
C PHE A 412 -0.58 24.07 -17.44
N LYS A 413 -0.89 24.73 -18.58
CA LYS A 413 -0.14 24.51 -19.82
C LYS A 413 1.34 24.82 -19.68
N SER A 414 1.70 25.83 -18.88
CA SER A 414 3.11 26.15 -18.59
C SER A 414 3.74 25.08 -17.69
N LEU A 415 3.07 24.64 -16.62
CA LEU A 415 3.55 23.56 -15.75
C LEU A 415 3.71 22.25 -16.53
N LEU A 416 2.80 21.94 -17.46
CA LEU A 416 2.88 20.76 -18.31
C LEU A 416 4.11 20.79 -19.23
N LYS A 417 4.49 21.96 -19.77
CA LYS A 417 5.76 22.12 -20.52
C LYS A 417 6.97 21.77 -19.64
N ALA A 418 6.98 22.27 -18.40
CA ALA A 418 8.04 21.96 -17.45
C ALA A 418 8.10 20.47 -17.11
N ARG A 419 6.94 19.81 -16.93
CA ARG A 419 6.82 18.34 -16.70
C ARG A 419 7.44 17.55 -17.86
N ILE A 420 7.08 17.89 -19.09
CA ILE A 420 7.62 17.23 -20.29
C ILE A 420 9.13 17.45 -20.40
N HIS A 421 9.60 18.67 -20.16
CA HIS A 421 11.02 19.01 -20.24
C HIS A 421 11.88 18.26 -19.21
N ARG A 422 11.40 18.09 -17.97
CA ARG A 422 12.10 17.29 -16.94
C ARG A 422 12.03 15.79 -17.18
N GLY A 423 11.16 15.31 -18.06
CA GLY A 423 11.04 13.91 -18.45
C GLY A 423 10.42 13.05 -17.37
N THR A 424 9.39 13.55 -16.67
CA THR A 424 8.61 12.78 -15.67
C THR A 424 8.12 11.47 -16.26
N LEU A 425 8.19 10.36 -15.50
CA LEU A 425 7.71 9.04 -15.92
C LEU A 425 6.18 9.06 -16.10
N GLU A 426 5.73 8.69 -17.28
CA GLU A 426 4.31 8.72 -17.67
C GLU A 426 3.74 7.28 -17.73
N ILE A 427 3.40 6.72 -16.58
CA ILE A 427 2.71 5.42 -16.50
C ILE A 427 1.23 5.66 -16.28
N GLU A 428 0.43 5.36 -17.31
CA GLU A 428 -1.03 5.44 -17.22
C GLU A 428 -1.60 4.04 -17.00
N GLN A 429 -2.30 3.86 -15.88
CA GLN A 429 -3.11 2.68 -15.61
C GLN A 429 -4.56 3.12 -15.47
N PRO A 430 -5.50 2.47 -16.18
CA PRO A 430 -6.91 2.78 -16.02
C PRO A 430 -7.36 2.38 -14.61
N GLU A 431 -7.82 3.36 -13.84
CA GLU A 431 -8.52 3.12 -12.58
C GLU A 431 -9.93 2.61 -12.86
N ARG A 432 -10.44 1.76 -11.98
CA ARG A 432 -11.81 1.25 -12.06
C ARG A 432 -12.69 1.97 -11.06
N GLN A 433 -13.92 2.24 -11.47
CA GLN A 433 -14.95 2.75 -10.59
C GLN A 433 -16.08 1.73 -10.50
N ILE A 434 -16.49 1.41 -9.28
CA ILE A 434 -17.67 0.59 -8.99
C ILE A 434 -18.88 1.53 -8.97
N ILE A 435 -19.88 1.22 -9.74
CA ILE A 435 -21.18 1.91 -9.70
C ILE A 435 -22.14 1.01 -8.94
N PHE A 436 -22.74 1.56 -7.89
CA PHE A 436 -23.74 0.87 -7.09
C PHE A 436 -25.14 1.26 -7.56
N GLY A 437 -26.03 0.28 -7.63
CA GLY A 437 -27.46 0.49 -7.80
C GLY A 437 -28.12 1.06 -6.52
N GLU A 438 -29.38 1.46 -6.64
CA GLU A 438 -30.17 2.01 -5.51
C GLU A 438 -30.34 0.99 -4.36
N ASP A 439 -30.32 -0.30 -4.67
CA ASP A 439 -30.38 -1.41 -3.72
C ASP A 439 -29.03 -1.68 -3.02
N GLY A 440 -27.95 -0.98 -3.42
CA GLY A 440 -26.60 -1.12 -2.90
C GLY A 440 -25.83 -2.32 -3.45
N HIS A 441 -26.37 -3.04 -4.44
CA HIS A 441 -25.65 -4.03 -5.22
C HIS A 441 -24.78 -3.37 -6.31
N ILE A 442 -23.84 -4.12 -6.85
CA ILE A 442 -22.94 -3.62 -7.90
C ILE A 442 -23.71 -3.63 -9.22
N ASP A 443 -23.95 -2.42 -9.79
CA ASP A 443 -24.59 -2.28 -11.11
C ASP A 443 -23.59 -2.54 -12.23
N ARG A 444 -22.45 -1.86 -12.21
CA ARG A 444 -21.41 -1.98 -13.25
C ARG A 444 -20.05 -1.54 -12.77
N ILE A 445 -19.03 -1.98 -13.50
CA ILE A 445 -17.64 -1.60 -13.33
C ILE A 445 -17.21 -0.85 -14.59
N ILE A 446 -16.78 0.41 -14.43
CA ILE A 446 -16.36 1.25 -15.55
C ILE A 446 -14.94 1.77 -15.35
N PRO A 447 -14.20 2.06 -16.43
CA PRO A 447 -12.96 2.82 -16.33
C PRO A 447 -13.26 4.23 -15.82
N ARG A 448 -12.49 4.70 -14.83
CA ARG A 448 -12.59 6.08 -14.36
C ARG A 448 -11.99 7.03 -15.39
N PRO A 449 -12.73 8.03 -15.87
CA PRO A 449 -12.20 8.98 -16.83
C PRO A 449 -11.11 9.85 -16.21
N ARG A 450 -10.03 10.09 -16.94
CA ARG A 450 -8.95 11.00 -16.53
C ARG A 450 -8.93 12.22 -17.47
N TYR A 451 -9.40 13.34 -16.94
CA TYR A 451 -9.49 14.62 -17.66
C TYR A 451 -8.24 15.47 -17.47
N ASP A 452 -8.06 16.48 -18.32
CA ASP A 452 -7.02 17.50 -18.13
C ASP A 452 -7.22 18.32 -16.85
N SER A 453 -8.46 18.46 -16.36
CA SER A 453 -8.78 19.05 -15.06
C SER A 453 -8.13 18.28 -13.88
N HIS A 454 -8.02 16.97 -13.94
CA HIS A 454 -7.27 16.18 -12.93
C HIS A 454 -5.78 16.47 -13.01
N ARG A 455 -5.23 16.54 -14.24
CA ARG A 455 -3.80 16.83 -14.45
C ARG A 455 -3.45 18.25 -14.03
N LEU A 456 -4.38 19.20 -14.21
CA LEU A 456 -4.23 20.58 -13.75
C LEU A 456 -3.99 20.60 -12.23
N ILE A 457 -4.87 19.98 -11.44
CA ILE A 457 -4.71 19.91 -9.98
C ILE A 457 -3.43 19.16 -9.62
N GLU A 458 -3.13 18.03 -10.27
CA GLU A 458 -1.90 17.28 -10.05
C GLU A 458 -0.65 18.16 -10.20
N GLU A 459 -0.54 18.96 -11.27
CA GLU A 459 0.65 19.81 -11.50
C GLU A 459 0.74 20.97 -10.51
N PHE A 460 -0.39 21.58 -10.12
CA PHE A 460 -0.41 22.61 -9.08
C PHE A 460 0.04 22.03 -7.73
N MET A 461 -0.44 20.83 -7.39
CA MET A 461 -0.05 20.13 -6.15
C MET A 461 1.43 19.73 -6.17
N ILE A 462 1.95 19.23 -7.31
CA ILE A 462 3.38 18.93 -7.45
C ILE A 462 4.22 20.19 -7.25
N ALA A 463 3.85 21.31 -7.86
CA ALA A 463 4.58 22.57 -7.70
C ALA A 463 4.60 23.05 -6.24
N ALA A 464 3.46 23.00 -5.54
CA ALA A 464 3.36 23.36 -4.13
C ALA A 464 4.18 22.41 -3.22
N ASN A 465 4.14 21.10 -3.48
CA ASN A 465 4.90 20.10 -2.78
C ASN A 465 6.43 20.32 -2.92
N VAL A 466 6.90 20.67 -4.11
CA VAL A 466 8.30 21.01 -4.38
C VAL A 466 8.69 22.30 -3.64
N ALA A 467 7.83 23.34 -3.69
CA ALA A 467 8.08 24.62 -3.01
C ALA A 467 8.17 24.45 -1.49
N ALA A 468 7.31 23.62 -0.89
CA ALA A 468 7.36 23.29 0.54
C ALA A 468 8.67 22.59 0.91
N ALA A 469 9.07 21.55 0.15
CA ALA A 469 10.32 20.83 0.37
C ALA A 469 11.54 21.76 0.26
N HIS A 470 11.57 22.60 -0.79
CA HIS A 470 12.64 23.58 -1.00
C HIS A 470 12.74 24.61 0.14
N THR A 471 11.60 25.09 0.64
CA THR A 471 11.58 26.02 1.78
C THR A 471 12.22 25.42 3.03
N LEU A 472 11.87 24.17 3.37
CA LEU A 472 12.41 23.47 4.53
C LEU A 472 13.90 23.18 4.39
N ASP A 473 14.32 22.71 3.22
CA ASP A 473 15.72 22.45 2.90
C ASP A 473 16.56 23.72 3.01
N ALA A 474 16.14 24.81 2.38
CA ALA A 474 16.82 26.12 2.44
C ALA A 474 16.90 26.69 3.87
N LYS A 475 15.95 26.37 4.75
CA LYS A 475 15.95 26.78 6.16
C LYS A 475 16.69 25.79 7.07
N GLY A 476 17.10 24.64 6.58
CA GLY A 476 17.71 23.56 7.35
C GLY A 476 16.80 23.02 8.45
N TRP A 477 15.50 22.91 8.16
CA TRP A 477 14.52 22.33 9.07
C TRP A 477 14.19 20.89 8.69
N PRO A 478 13.82 20.01 9.66
CA PRO A 478 13.40 18.65 9.38
C PRO A 478 12.26 18.61 8.38
N CYS A 479 12.36 17.73 7.39
CA CYS A 479 11.34 17.51 6.37
C CYS A 479 11.09 16.01 6.21
N LEU A 480 9.83 15.63 6.06
CA LEU A 480 9.47 14.31 5.57
C LEU A 480 9.39 14.34 4.05
N TYR A 481 10.49 13.97 3.41
CA TYR A 481 10.51 13.84 1.96
C TYR A 481 9.73 12.62 1.49
N ARG A 482 9.05 12.75 0.36
CA ARG A 482 8.53 11.62 -0.41
C ARG A 482 9.57 11.22 -1.42
N ILE A 483 10.32 10.19 -1.12
CA ILE A 483 11.44 9.73 -1.94
C ILE A 483 11.04 8.56 -2.84
N HIS A 484 11.67 8.51 -4.01
CA HIS A 484 11.51 7.41 -4.95
C HIS A 484 12.87 7.08 -5.56
N ASP A 485 13.40 5.92 -5.19
CA ASP A 485 14.69 5.43 -5.67
C ASP A 485 14.64 5.13 -7.17
N ALA A 486 15.78 5.20 -7.85
CA ALA A 486 15.91 4.65 -9.18
C ALA A 486 15.62 3.14 -9.17
N PRO A 487 15.16 2.56 -10.29
CA PRO A 487 14.92 1.14 -10.41
C PRO A 487 16.18 0.33 -10.11
N ASP A 488 16.02 -0.78 -9.39
CA ASP A 488 17.11 -1.73 -9.12
C ASP A 488 17.72 -2.28 -10.42
N ALA A 489 19.04 -2.35 -10.48
CA ALA A 489 19.79 -2.76 -11.68
C ALA A 489 19.40 -4.17 -12.17
N LEU A 490 19.09 -5.11 -11.25
CA LEU A 490 18.67 -6.47 -11.60
C LEU A 490 17.27 -6.45 -12.23
N ARG A 491 16.34 -5.65 -11.68
CA ARG A 491 14.99 -5.49 -12.25
C ARG A 491 15.05 -4.88 -13.65
N VAL A 492 15.91 -3.88 -13.87
CA VAL A 492 16.16 -3.29 -15.19
C VAL A 492 16.75 -4.31 -16.16
N ALA A 493 17.70 -5.13 -15.71
CA ALA A 493 18.31 -6.18 -16.53
C ALA A 493 17.25 -7.23 -16.94
N ASN A 494 16.38 -7.65 -16.03
CA ASN A 494 15.29 -8.58 -16.30
C ASN A 494 14.27 -7.99 -17.28
N LEU A 495 13.88 -6.72 -17.10
CA LEU A 495 13.02 -6.00 -18.06
C LEU A 495 13.66 -6.00 -19.45
N ARG A 496 14.94 -5.64 -19.56
CA ARG A 496 15.69 -5.60 -20.82
C ARG A 496 15.76 -6.96 -21.49
N LEU A 497 16.00 -8.02 -20.71
CA LEU A 497 16.02 -9.40 -21.24
C LEU A 497 14.65 -9.78 -21.83
N THR A 498 13.57 -9.47 -21.13
CA THR A 498 12.19 -9.72 -21.59
C THR A 498 11.91 -8.95 -22.89
N LEU A 499 12.20 -7.64 -22.93
CA LEU A 499 12.01 -6.80 -24.11
C LEU A 499 12.83 -7.27 -25.33
N ARG A 500 14.09 -7.68 -25.10
CA ARG A 500 14.97 -8.20 -26.15
C ARG A 500 14.38 -9.46 -26.81
N LYS A 501 13.80 -10.38 -26.02
CA LYS A 501 13.12 -11.58 -26.54
C LYS A 501 11.92 -11.22 -27.41
N MET A 502 11.23 -10.12 -27.11
CA MET A 502 10.11 -9.57 -27.90
C MET A 502 10.59 -8.71 -29.08
N LYS A 503 11.90 -8.56 -29.28
CA LYS A 503 12.51 -7.67 -30.29
C LYS A 503 12.12 -6.19 -30.11
N ILE A 504 11.83 -5.76 -28.87
CA ILE A 504 11.52 -4.37 -28.53
C ILE A 504 12.82 -3.71 -28.05
N PRO A 505 13.26 -2.61 -28.67
CA PRO A 505 14.45 -1.90 -28.25
C PRO A 505 14.23 -1.17 -26.93
N PHE A 506 15.25 -1.21 -26.06
CA PHE A 506 15.27 -0.46 -24.80
C PHE A 506 16.69 -0.03 -24.45
N SER A 507 16.80 1.01 -23.62
CA SER A 507 18.07 1.59 -23.16
C SER A 507 19.09 0.55 -22.68
N LYS A 508 20.36 0.75 -23.02
CA LYS A 508 21.49 -0.07 -22.54
C LYS A 508 22.05 0.41 -21.20
N ALA A 509 21.61 1.57 -20.70
CA ALA A 509 22.11 2.15 -19.44
C ALA A 509 21.77 1.26 -18.25
N THR A 510 22.68 1.10 -17.29
CA THR A 510 22.47 0.33 -16.06
C THR A 510 21.31 0.92 -15.24
N SER A 511 21.22 2.26 -15.18
CA SER A 511 20.13 3.00 -14.59
C SER A 511 19.51 3.92 -15.66
N PRO A 512 18.48 3.47 -16.40
CA PRO A 512 17.79 4.30 -17.38
C PRO A 512 17.09 5.50 -16.72
N ARG A 513 17.07 6.63 -17.42
CA ARG A 513 16.30 7.82 -16.97
C ARG A 513 14.78 7.58 -17.18
N PRO A 514 13.92 8.29 -16.46
CA PRO A 514 12.46 8.18 -16.65
C PRO A 514 12.01 8.42 -18.10
N SER A 515 12.63 9.38 -18.82
CA SER A 515 12.35 9.65 -20.23
C SER A 515 12.57 8.44 -21.16
N GLN A 516 13.57 7.57 -20.84
CA GLN A 516 13.82 6.37 -21.63
C GLN A 516 12.77 5.28 -21.45
N PHE A 517 12.12 5.24 -20.28
CA PHE A 517 10.92 4.43 -20.09
C PHE A 517 9.73 5.00 -20.84
N ASN A 518 9.58 6.35 -20.91
CA ASN A 518 8.54 7.01 -21.70
C ASN A 518 8.68 6.72 -23.19
N GLU A 519 9.92 6.71 -23.74
CA GLU A 519 10.21 6.30 -25.12
C GLU A 519 9.72 4.89 -25.40
N LEU A 520 9.99 3.93 -24.47
CA LEU A 520 9.49 2.56 -24.56
C LEU A 520 7.97 2.48 -24.55
N LEU A 521 7.32 3.18 -23.60
CA LEU A 521 5.86 3.22 -23.47
C LEU A 521 5.21 3.84 -24.70
N ALA A 522 5.76 4.92 -25.23
CA ALA A 522 5.29 5.59 -26.45
C ALA A 522 5.41 4.67 -27.67
N ALA A 523 6.54 3.97 -27.83
CA ALA A 523 6.76 3.06 -28.96
C ALA A 523 5.80 1.86 -28.95
N THR A 524 5.25 1.49 -27.80
CA THR A 524 4.36 0.34 -27.67
C THR A 524 2.89 0.68 -27.47
N ARG A 525 2.54 1.96 -27.30
CA ARG A 525 1.18 2.45 -26.94
C ARG A 525 0.07 1.91 -27.85
N ASN A 526 0.29 1.84 -29.16
CA ASN A 526 -0.69 1.42 -30.16
C ASN A 526 -0.52 -0.07 -30.57
N THR A 527 0.07 -0.89 -29.71
CA THR A 527 0.27 -2.32 -29.97
C THR A 527 -0.54 -3.16 -28.98
N PRO A 528 -0.86 -4.42 -29.30
CA PRO A 528 -1.48 -5.34 -28.34
C PRO A 528 -0.65 -5.56 -27.06
N LEU A 529 0.63 -5.19 -27.08
CA LEU A 529 1.57 -5.34 -25.95
C LEU A 529 1.57 -4.14 -25.00
N ALA A 530 0.86 -3.04 -25.30
CA ALA A 530 0.90 -1.78 -24.54
C ALA A 530 0.71 -2.00 -23.04
N GLN A 531 -0.40 -2.65 -22.64
CA GLN A 531 -0.71 -2.88 -21.24
C GLN A 531 0.37 -3.73 -20.54
N MET A 532 0.81 -4.79 -21.19
CA MET A 532 1.84 -5.67 -20.67
C MET A 532 3.18 -4.93 -20.46
N ILE A 533 3.59 -4.10 -21.42
CA ILE A 533 4.83 -3.31 -21.31
C ILE A 533 4.69 -2.30 -20.16
N THR A 534 3.52 -1.67 -20.03
CA THR A 534 3.22 -0.77 -18.91
C THR A 534 3.37 -1.49 -17.57
N ASP A 535 2.83 -2.70 -17.43
CA ASP A 535 2.94 -3.51 -16.21
C ASP A 535 4.38 -3.94 -15.93
N LEU A 536 5.16 -4.32 -16.96
CA LEU A 536 6.57 -4.68 -16.81
C LEU A 536 7.42 -3.48 -16.37
N VAL A 537 7.17 -2.30 -16.98
CA VAL A 537 7.83 -1.05 -16.58
C VAL A 537 7.47 -0.72 -15.14
N LEU A 538 6.19 -0.77 -14.74
CA LEU A 538 5.75 -0.50 -13.38
C LEU A 538 6.41 -1.44 -12.36
N ARG A 539 6.43 -2.75 -12.63
CA ARG A 539 7.06 -3.75 -11.75
C ARG A 539 8.58 -3.59 -11.62
N SER A 540 9.21 -2.95 -12.61
CA SER A 540 10.64 -2.66 -12.55
C SER A 540 10.97 -1.49 -11.61
N GLN A 541 10.00 -0.59 -11.32
CA GLN A 541 10.22 0.58 -10.49
C GLN A 541 10.40 0.22 -9.01
N ALA A 542 11.12 1.08 -8.31
CA ALA A 542 11.14 1.06 -6.84
C ALA A 542 9.79 1.54 -6.29
N GLN A 543 9.53 1.28 -5.02
CA GLN A 543 8.36 1.83 -4.33
C GLN A 543 8.72 3.14 -3.66
N ALA A 544 7.90 4.17 -3.84
CA ALA A 544 8.05 5.42 -3.13
C ALA A 544 7.79 5.23 -1.62
N ARG A 545 8.52 5.98 -0.77
CA ARG A 545 8.41 5.92 0.69
C ARG A 545 8.67 7.29 1.30
N TYR A 546 8.35 7.44 2.57
CA TYR A 546 8.73 8.64 3.33
C TYR A 546 10.12 8.46 3.96
N SER A 547 10.88 9.55 4.02
CA SER A 547 12.22 9.57 4.62
C SER A 547 12.60 10.99 5.08
N PRO A 548 13.30 11.15 6.21
CA PRO A 548 13.92 12.41 6.55
C PRO A 548 15.16 12.73 5.69
N LEU A 549 15.69 11.73 4.97
CA LEU A 549 16.84 11.89 4.07
C LEU A 549 16.33 12.08 2.64
N ASN A 550 16.75 13.17 2.01
CA ASN A 550 16.41 13.45 0.62
C ASN A 550 17.32 12.70 -0.35
N ILE A 551 16.73 11.90 -1.23
CA ILE A 551 17.43 11.25 -2.35
C ILE A 551 16.76 11.58 -3.69
N GLY A 552 15.80 12.53 -3.67
CA GLY A 552 14.98 12.89 -4.81
C GLY A 552 13.81 11.93 -5.08
N HIS A 553 13.10 12.20 -6.16
CA HIS A 553 11.96 11.41 -6.60
C HIS A 553 12.13 11.01 -8.07
N PHE A 554 12.64 9.81 -8.31
CA PHE A 554 12.98 9.31 -9.65
C PHE A 554 11.81 9.43 -10.63
N GLY A 555 10.62 8.91 -10.29
CA GLY A 555 9.47 8.90 -11.19
C GLY A 555 9.01 10.31 -11.61
N LEU A 556 9.12 11.30 -10.72
CA LEU A 556 8.80 12.70 -11.03
C LEU A 556 9.97 13.48 -11.64
N SER A 557 11.16 12.89 -11.70
CA SER A 557 12.41 13.55 -12.11
C SER A 557 12.67 14.83 -11.32
N LEU A 558 12.46 14.76 -9.98
CA LEU A 558 12.63 15.89 -9.06
C LEU A 558 13.78 15.60 -8.08
N SER A 559 14.59 16.61 -7.80
CA SER A 559 15.70 16.54 -6.84
C SER A 559 15.24 16.53 -5.38
N GLN A 560 14.05 17.05 -5.10
CA GLN A 560 13.41 17.05 -3.79
C GLN A 560 11.90 17.14 -3.91
N TYR A 561 11.21 16.42 -3.05
CA TYR A 561 9.76 16.35 -3.08
C TYR A 561 9.24 15.97 -1.70
N ALA A 562 8.23 16.67 -1.21
CA ALA A 562 7.55 16.34 0.04
C ALA A 562 6.04 16.46 -0.18
N HIS A 563 5.26 15.69 0.55
CA HIS A 563 3.81 15.85 0.54
C HIS A 563 3.42 16.99 1.49
N PHE A 564 2.66 17.95 0.98
CA PHE A 564 2.18 19.14 1.69
C PHE A 564 0.68 19.36 1.48
N THR A 565 0.13 18.86 0.39
CA THR A 565 -1.15 19.31 -0.18
C THR A 565 -2.37 18.55 0.29
N SER A 566 -2.25 17.55 1.20
CA SER A 566 -3.42 16.80 1.69
C SER A 566 -3.33 16.43 3.17
N PRO A 567 -3.27 17.39 4.10
CA PRO A 567 -3.10 17.14 5.53
C PRO A 567 -4.35 16.58 6.22
N ILE A 568 -5.54 16.65 5.60
CA ILE A 568 -6.76 16.04 6.14
C ILE A 568 -6.64 14.51 6.09
N ARG A 569 -5.95 13.98 5.07
CA ARG A 569 -5.89 12.54 4.79
C ARG A 569 -4.50 11.94 4.83
N ARG A 570 -3.44 12.70 5.04
CA ARG A 570 -2.05 12.19 5.17
C ARG A 570 -1.32 12.84 6.35
N TYR A 571 -0.85 12.03 7.27
CA TYR A 571 -0.08 12.51 8.43
C TYR A 571 1.27 13.12 8.02
N SER A 572 1.88 12.68 6.92
CA SER A 572 3.10 13.28 6.36
C SER A 572 2.94 14.77 6.10
N ASP A 573 1.82 15.16 5.51
CA ASP A 573 1.53 16.54 5.13
C ASP A 573 1.35 17.42 6.38
N LEU A 574 0.68 16.90 7.40
CA LEU A 574 0.56 17.57 8.69
C LEU A 574 1.94 17.84 9.33
N ILE A 575 2.85 16.88 9.27
CA ILE A 575 4.23 17.06 9.76
C ILE A 575 4.97 18.13 8.94
N VAL A 576 4.82 18.13 7.61
CA VAL A 576 5.44 19.16 6.75
C VAL A 576 4.86 20.55 7.04
N HIS A 577 3.54 20.68 7.28
CA HIS A 577 2.91 21.92 7.73
C HIS A 577 3.54 22.41 9.04
N ARG A 578 3.66 21.56 10.05
CA ARG A 578 4.28 21.89 11.34
C ARG A 578 5.74 22.31 11.20
N SER A 579 6.49 21.65 10.31
CA SER A 579 7.87 22.05 10.02
C SER A 579 7.93 23.44 9.39
N LEU A 580 7.05 23.76 8.43
CA LEU A 580 6.97 25.10 7.82
C LEU A 580 6.56 26.17 8.82
N ILE A 581 5.61 25.90 9.72
CA ILE A 581 5.18 26.81 10.77
C ILE A 581 6.35 27.18 11.67
N SER A 582 7.14 26.20 12.10
CA SER A 582 8.34 26.45 12.93
C SER A 582 9.45 27.15 12.13
N ALA A 583 9.75 26.69 10.92
CA ALA A 583 10.82 27.23 10.08
C ALA A 583 10.63 28.72 9.73
N LEU A 584 9.37 29.13 9.55
CA LEU A 584 8.97 30.47 9.12
C LEU A 584 8.34 31.31 10.23
N GLN A 585 8.27 30.77 11.46
CA GLN A 585 7.70 31.44 12.65
C GLN A 585 6.24 31.90 12.44
N LEU A 586 5.43 31.04 11.78
CA LEU A 586 4.04 31.32 11.43
C LEU A 586 3.05 31.02 12.58
N GLY A 587 3.53 30.57 13.73
CA GLY A 587 2.74 30.23 14.91
C GLY A 587 3.56 29.47 15.95
N ASN A 588 2.90 29.01 17.01
CA ASN A 588 3.48 28.24 18.11
C ASN A 588 3.08 26.76 18.11
N ASP A 589 2.39 26.34 17.08
CA ASP A 589 1.82 25.00 16.86
C ASP A 589 2.61 24.19 15.81
N GLY A 590 3.86 24.56 15.62
CA GLY A 590 4.79 23.88 14.72
C GLY A 590 5.41 22.62 15.32
N LEU A 591 6.47 22.12 14.67
CA LEU A 591 7.17 20.89 15.06
C LEU A 591 7.98 21.02 16.36
N GLY A 592 8.22 22.24 16.83
CA GLY A 592 8.99 22.55 18.04
C GLY A 592 10.47 22.77 17.75
N ASP A 593 11.30 21.73 17.71
CA ASP A 593 12.75 21.81 17.60
C ASP A 593 13.29 21.24 16.28
N LYS A 594 14.43 21.78 15.81
CA LYS A 594 15.20 21.27 14.67
C LYS A 594 15.80 19.88 14.90
N SER A 595 16.01 19.49 16.14
CA SER A 595 16.59 18.20 16.52
C SER A 595 15.61 17.04 16.49
N VAL A 596 14.33 17.27 16.19
CA VAL A 596 13.30 16.22 16.14
C VAL A 596 13.64 15.18 15.07
N SER A 597 13.81 13.93 15.50
CA SER A 597 14.00 12.81 14.58
C SER A 597 12.67 12.37 13.99
N LEU A 598 12.57 12.45 12.67
CA LEU A 598 11.39 12.02 11.91
C LEU A 598 11.48 10.58 11.37
N LEU A 599 12.56 9.84 11.69
CA LEU A 599 12.81 8.52 11.12
C LEU A 599 11.71 7.51 11.48
N SER A 600 11.38 7.39 12.77
CA SER A 600 10.35 6.46 13.23
C SER A 600 8.95 6.80 12.69
N VAL A 601 8.67 8.10 12.51
CA VAL A 601 7.42 8.55 11.88
C VAL A 601 7.40 8.17 10.40
N ALA A 602 8.51 8.40 9.68
CA ALA A 602 8.63 8.04 8.26
C ALA A 602 8.41 6.54 8.01
N ASP A 603 9.03 5.69 8.82
CA ASP A 603 8.89 4.23 8.73
C ASP A 603 7.45 3.79 9.01
N HIS A 604 6.84 4.33 10.08
CA HIS A 604 5.48 4.03 10.47
C HIS A 604 4.47 4.41 9.37
N ILE A 605 4.49 5.68 8.89
CA ILE A 605 3.53 6.13 7.88
C ILE A 605 3.77 5.50 6.50
N SER A 606 4.98 5.06 6.20
CA SER A 606 5.25 4.25 5.01
C SER A 606 4.67 2.83 5.13
N ALA A 607 4.64 2.27 6.35
CA ALA A 607 4.01 0.98 6.61
C ALA A 607 2.48 1.07 6.57
N THR A 608 1.88 2.09 7.20
CA THR A 608 0.41 2.29 7.17
C THR A 608 -0.09 2.55 5.76
N GLU A 609 0.63 3.34 4.94
CA GLU A 609 0.30 3.57 3.53
C GLU A 609 0.29 2.27 2.72
N ARG A 610 1.30 1.40 2.91
CA ARG A 610 1.32 0.08 2.24
C ARG A 610 0.14 -0.79 2.67
N THR A 611 -0.18 -0.81 3.97
CA THR A 611 -1.31 -1.56 4.50
C THR A 611 -2.63 -1.05 3.92
N ALA A 612 -2.83 0.27 3.87
CA ALA A 612 -3.99 0.90 3.24
C ALA A 612 -4.14 0.49 1.77
N ALA A 613 -3.07 0.63 0.98
CA ALA A 613 -3.08 0.27 -0.45
C ALA A 613 -3.37 -1.23 -0.70
N ILE A 614 -2.90 -2.12 0.19
CA ILE A 614 -3.21 -3.56 0.11
C ILE A 614 -4.70 -3.78 0.42
N ALA A 615 -5.23 -3.16 1.47
CA ALA A 615 -6.62 -3.28 1.88
C ALA A 615 -7.58 -2.74 0.80
N GLU A 616 -7.30 -1.56 0.25
CA GLU A 616 -8.08 -0.95 -0.84
C GLU A 616 -8.14 -1.84 -2.07
N ARG A 617 -6.98 -2.40 -2.49
CA ARG A 617 -6.90 -3.32 -3.62
C ARG A 617 -7.68 -4.60 -3.35
N GLU A 618 -7.54 -5.20 -2.17
CA GLU A 618 -8.26 -6.42 -1.81
C GLU A 618 -9.78 -6.22 -1.88
N VAL A 619 -10.26 -5.10 -1.38
CA VAL A 619 -11.70 -4.76 -1.40
C VAL A 619 -12.16 -4.54 -2.84
N MET A 620 -11.40 -3.79 -3.64
CA MET A 620 -11.70 -3.59 -5.06
C MET A 620 -11.78 -4.92 -5.82
N ASP A 621 -10.80 -5.80 -5.63
CA ASP A 621 -10.78 -7.11 -6.28
C ASP A 621 -11.96 -7.99 -5.83
N ARG A 622 -12.40 -7.87 -4.56
CA ARG A 622 -13.55 -8.58 -4.00
C ARG A 622 -14.88 -8.08 -4.59
N PHE A 623 -15.02 -6.77 -4.78
CA PHE A 623 -16.14 -6.19 -5.52
C PHE A 623 -16.18 -6.67 -6.97
N VAL A 624 -15.03 -6.67 -7.63
CA VAL A 624 -14.88 -7.19 -9.00
C VAL A 624 -15.28 -8.68 -9.07
N THR A 625 -14.85 -9.48 -8.12
CA THR A 625 -15.22 -10.91 -8.05
C THR A 625 -16.73 -11.09 -7.83
N ALA A 626 -17.32 -10.32 -6.91
CA ALA A 626 -18.75 -10.37 -6.62
C ALA A 626 -19.60 -9.98 -7.85
N TYR A 627 -19.17 -8.96 -8.60
CA TYR A 627 -19.82 -8.58 -9.86
C TYR A 627 -19.89 -9.73 -10.88
N HIS A 628 -18.87 -10.59 -10.91
CA HIS A 628 -18.81 -11.69 -11.87
C HIS A 628 -19.51 -12.99 -11.39
N VAL A 629 -20.00 -13.07 -10.15
CA VAL A 629 -20.72 -14.27 -9.66
C VAL A 629 -21.93 -14.63 -10.52
N PRO A 630 -22.84 -13.70 -10.88
CA PRO A 630 -23.99 -14.02 -11.74
C PRO A 630 -23.58 -14.39 -13.17
N HIS A 631 -22.38 -14.01 -13.62
CA HIS A 631 -21.87 -14.24 -14.99
C HIS A 631 -21.09 -15.57 -15.14
N VAL A 632 -21.17 -16.47 -14.15
CA VAL A 632 -20.54 -17.79 -14.26
C VAL A 632 -21.19 -18.61 -15.38
N GLY A 633 -20.38 -19.05 -16.32
CA GLY A 633 -20.79 -19.77 -17.54
C GLY A 633 -20.77 -18.91 -18.81
N GLU A 634 -20.62 -17.61 -18.69
CA GLU A 634 -20.51 -16.68 -19.81
C GLU A 634 -19.09 -16.61 -20.39
N ASP A 635 -19.01 -16.20 -21.64
CA ASP A 635 -17.75 -16.05 -22.38
C ASP A 635 -17.31 -14.60 -22.42
N PHE A 636 -15.99 -14.38 -22.31
CA PHE A 636 -15.36 -13.06 -22.26
C PHE A 636 -14.11 -13.01 -23.13
N THR A 637 -13.87 -11.88 -23.77
CA THR A 637 -12.56 -11.59 -24.36
C THR A 637 -11.58 -11.16 -23.30
N ALA A 638 -10.47 -11.87 -23.16
CA ALA A 638 -9.43 -11.58 -22.16
C ALA A 638 -8.04 -11.50 -22.80
N THR A 639 -7.15 -10.79 -22.14
CA THR A 639 -5.73 -10.71 -22.50
C THR A 639 -4.91 -11.56 -21.53
N ILE A 640 -3.95 -12.34 -22.04
CA ILE A 640 -3.01 -13.11 -21.23
C ILE A 640 -2.01 -12.13 -20.59
N VAL A 641 -2.10 -11.95 -19.27
CA VAL A 641 -1.25 -11.03 -18.48
C VAL A 641 -0.16 -11.75 -17.69
N GLY A 642 -0.18 -13.08 -17.66
CA GLY A 642 0.84 -13.88 -17.01
C GLY A 642 0.85 -15.32 -17.52
N VAL A 643 2.04 -15.89 -17.69
CA VAL A 643 2.23 -17.29 -18.12
C VAL A 643 3.09 -17.99 -17.08
N THR A 644 2.59 -19.09 -16.55
CA THR A 644 3.27 -19.88 -15.53
C THR A 644 3.24 -21.36 -15.87
N ARG A 645 4.01 -22.15 -15.15
CA ARG A 645 4.04 -23.62 -15.26
C ARG A 645 2.68 -24.28 -14.96
N VAL A 646 1.84 -23.64 -14.12
CA VAL A 646 0.56 -24.19 -13.65
C VAL A 646 -0.65 -23.65 -14.40
N GLY A 647 -0.47 -22.62 -15.26
CA GLY A 647 -1.54 -22.04 -16.07
C GLY A 647 -1.28 -20.60 -16.49
N LEU A 648 -2.35 -19.94 -16.92
CA LEU A 648 -2.34 -18.58 -17.44
C LEU A 648 -3.08 -17.64 -16.48
N PHE A 649 -2.55 -16.46 -16.28
CA PHE A 649 -3.30 -15.34 -15.74
C PHE A 649 -3.87 -14.53 -16.89
N VAL A 650 -5.15 -14.21 -16.80
CA VAL A 650 -5.88 -13.46 -17.83
C VAL A 650 -6.58 -12.25 -17.22
N ALA A 651 -6.76 -11.21 -18.00
CA ALA A 651 -7.52 -10.02 -17.63
C ALA A 651 -8.64 -9.81 -18.65
N ILE A 652 -9.89 -9.74 -18.20
CA ILE A 652 -11.05 -9.43 -19.02
C ILE A 652 -10.92 -8.01 -19.58
N LYS A 653 -11.19 -7.83 -20.85
CA LYS A 653 -10.98 -6.56 -21.55
C LYS A 653 -11.88 -5.44 -21.00
N ASP A 654 -13.14 -5.71 -20.77
CA ASP A 654 -14.15 -4.71 -20.43
C ASP A 654 -14.06 -4.24 -18.98
N THR A 655 -13.94 -5.18 -18.04
CA THR A 655 -13.87 -4.87 -16.60
C THR A 655 -12.45 -4.83 -16.08
N GLY A 656 -11.46 -5.35 -16.86
CA GLY A 656 -10.08 -5.54 -16.41
C GLY A 656 -9.96 -6.54 -15.25
N ALA A 657 -11.02 -7.33 -14.95
CA ALA A 657 -11.00 -8.36 -13.92
C ALA A 657 -9.93 -9.40 -14.23
N GLN A 658 -9.10 -9.71 -13.24
CA GLN A 658 -8.04 -10.68 -13.41
C GLN A 658 -8.46 -12.04 -12.84
N GLY A 659 -8.09 -13.12 -13.55
CA GLY A 659 -8.35 -14.47 -13.09
C GLY A 659 -7.33 -15.46 -13.64
N PHE A 660 -7.54 -16.73 -13.33
CA PHE A 660 -6.58 -17.78 -13.62
C PHE A 660 -7.22 -18.89 -14.47
N ILE A 661 -6.51 -19.32 -15.49
CA ILE A 661 -6.82 -20.53 -16.27
C ILE A 661 -5.85 -21.62 -15.83
N PRO A 662 -6.26 -22.60 -15.02
CA PRO A 662 -5.43 -23.77 -14.70
C PRO A 662 -5.00 -24.48 -15.98
N ARG A 663 -3.77 -25.01 -16.01
CA ARG A 663 -3.27 -25.76 -17.18
C ARG A 663 -4.20 -26.91 -17.60
N GLY A 664 -4.92 -27.53 -16.66
CA GLY A 664 -5.92 -28.55 -16.94
C GLY A 664 -7.15 -28.05 -17.69
N ASN A 665 -7.43 -26.74 -17.65
CA ASN A 665 -8.54 -26.09 -18.36
C ASN A 665 -8.12 -25.55 -19.74
N LEU A 666 -6.84 -25.70 -20.11
CA LEU A 666 -6.35 -25.49 -21.47
C LEU A 666 -6.68 -26.74 -22.29
N ARG A 667 -7.47 -26.55 -23.35
CA ARG A 667 -8.03 -27.66 -24.10
C ARG A 667 -7.09 -28.18 -25.20
N GLY A 668 -7.32 -29.43 -25.61
CA GLY A 668 -6.83 -30.02 -26.83
C GLY A 668 -5.41 -30.58 -26.77
N ASP A 669 -4.60 -30.28 -25.77
CA ASP A 669 -3.19 -30.74 -25.70
C ASP A 669 -2.62 -30.77 -24.27
N THR A 670 -1.42 -31.30 -24.16
CA THR A 670 -0.58 -31.18 -22.98
C THR A 670 0.42 -30.05 -23.21
N PHE A 671 0.36 -29.02 -22.39
CA PHE A 671 1.19 -27.83 -22.55
C PHE A 671 2.45 -27.91 -21.70
N TYR A 672 3.59 -27.50 -22.25
CA TYR A 672 4.82 -27.29 -21.52
C TYR A 672 5.17 -25.78 -21.47
N HIS A 673 5.78 -25.38 -20.39
CA HIS A 673 6.17 -23.99 -20.13
C HIS A 673 7.55 -23.72 -20.70
N GLU A 674 7.64 -22.76 -21.61
CA GLU A 674 8.88 -22.16 -22.03
C GLU A 674 9.12 -20.89 -21.22
N GLU A 675 9.84 -21.05 -20.12
CA GLU A 675 10.08 -19.97 -19.15
C GLU A 675 10.75 -18.77 -19.80
N GLU A 676 11.73 -19.03 -20.65
CA GLU A 676 12.48 -17.99 -21.36
C GLU A 676 11.60 -17.14 -22.29
N SER A 677 10.56 -17.69 -22.88
CA SER A 677 9.69 -17.02 -23.85
C SER A 677 8.36 -16.59 -23.26
N HIS A 678 8.14 -16.83 -21.95
CA HIS A 678 6.85 -16.58 -21.25
C HIS A 678 5.65 -17.11 -22.03
N ARG A 679 5.72 -18.39 -22.45
CA ARG A 679 4.65 -19.02 -23.22
C ARG A 679 4.40 -20.47 -22.80
N LEU A 680 3.17 -20.92 -22.99
CA LEU A 680 2.79 -22.31 -22.93
C LEU A 680 2.63 -22.83 -24.37
N VAL A 681 3.28 -23.96 -24.69
CA VAL A 681 3.27 -24.55 -26.02
C VAL A 681 2.70 -25.96 -25.95
N GLY A 682 1.72 -26.22 -26.78
CA GLY A 682 1.11 -27.56 -26.92
C GLY A 682 2.09 -28.55 -27.54
N ARG A 683 2.19 -29.73 -26.96
CA ARG A 683 3.12 -30.77 -27.45
C ARG A 683 2.73 -31.29 -28.85
N ARG A 684 1.43 -31.53 -29.06
CA ARG A 684 0.90 -32.12 -30.29
C ARG A 684 0.44 -31.03 -31.28
N THR A 685 -0.42 -30.12 -30.81
CA THR A 685 -1.08 -29.12 -31.66
C THR A 685 -0.18 -27.93 -32.01
N LYS A 686 0.93 -27.73 -31.26
CA LYS A 686 1.79 -26.55 -31.38
C LYS A 686 1.07 -25.23 -31.07
N THR A 687 -0.13 -25.29 -30.50
CA THR A 687 -0.86 -24.12 -30.04
C THR A 687 0.01 -23.36 -29.03
N VAL A 688 0.11 -22.04 -29.19
CA VAL A 688 0.95 -21.18 -28.35
C VAL A 688 0.06 -20.20 -27.59
N TYR A 689 0.13 -20.24 -26.27
CA TYR A 689 -0.41 -19.21 -25.40
C TYR A 689 0.76 -18.35 -24.89
N GLN A 690 0.79 -17.12 -25.31
CA GLN A 690 1.87 -16.19 -24.95
C GLN A 690 1.34 -14.93 -24.29
N LEU A 691 2.20 -14.28 -23.55
CA LEU A 691 1.89 -13.04 -22.88
C LEU A 691 1.44 -11.96 -23.89
N GLY A 692 0.35 -11.22 -23.57
CA GLY A 692 -0.24 -10.18 -24.41
C GLY A 692 -1.22 -10.67 -25.49
N SER A 693 -1.39 -11.99 -25.69
CA SER A 693 -2.36 -12.53 -26.65
C SER A 693 -3.79 -12.39 -26.14
N LEU A 694 -4.72 -12.09 -27.04
CA LEU A 694 -6.15 -12.17 -26.79
C LEU A 694 -6.62 -13.63 -26.78
N LEU A 695 -7.57 -13.93 -25.93
CA LEU A 695 -8.13 -15.26 -25.76
C LEU A 695 -9.60 -15.15 -25.37
N GLU A 696 -10.48 -15.92 -26.04
CA GLU A 696 -11.85 -16.10 -25.59
C GLU A 696 -11.87 -17.10 -24.43
N VAL A 697 -12.43 -16.67 -23.30
CA VAL A 697 -12.43 -17.42 -22.04
C VAL A 697 -13.83 -17.55 -21.49
N ARG A 698 -14.16 -18.73 -20.94
CA ARG A 698 -15.41 -18.95 -20.20
C ARG A 698 -15.15 -18.86 -18.70
N LEU A 699 -15.95 -18.08 -17.99
CA LEU A 699 -15.89 -18.01 -16.54
C LEU A 699 -16.47 -19.30 -15.94
N ILE A 700 -15.62 -20.09 -15.29
CA ILE A 700 -15.99 -21.37 -14.68
C ILE A 700 -16.45 -21.21 -13.23
N SER A 701 -15.78 -20.32 -12.50
CA SER A 701 -16.06 -20.09 -11.07
C SER A 701 -15.64 -18.69 -10.65
N ALA A 702 -16.48 -18.05 -9.83
CA ALA A 702 -16.20 -16.83 -9.10
C ALA A 702 -16.39 -17.11 -7.60
N ASP A 703 -15.31 -16.98 -6.83
CA ASP A 703 -15.30 -17.25 -5.39
C ASP A 703 -14.95 -15.97 -4.63
N ILE A 704 -15.96 -15.35 -4.00
CA ILE A 704 -15.81 -14.11 -3.22
C ILE A 704 -14.92 -14.35 -2.00
N THR A 705 -14.96 -15.55 -1.39
CA THR A 705 -14.18 -15.88 -0.20
C THR A 705 -12.69 -15.95 -0.53
N ALA A 706 -12.36 -16.69 -1.58
CA ALA A 706 -11.00 -16.84 -2.06
C ALA A 706 -10.51 -15.62 -2.87
N ASN A 707 -11.42 -14.67 -3.17
CA ASN A 707 -11.17 -13.54 -4.05
C ASN A 707 -10.55 -13.97 -5.37
N SER A 708 -11.20 -14.89 -6.08
CA SER A 708 -10.64 -15.53 -7.27
C SER A 708 -11.65 -15.82 -8.35
N LEU A 709 -11.23 -15.58 -9.59
CA LEU A 709 -11.94 -15.94 -10.81
C LEU A 709 -11.17 -17.07 -11.52
N ILE A 710 -11.86 -18.15 -11.82
CA ILE A 710 -11.29 -19.28 -12.57
C ILE A 710 -11.95 -19.35 -13.94
N PHE A 711 -11.11 -19.39 -14.96
CA PHE A 711 -11.51 -19.45 -16.35
C PHE A 711 -11.10 -20.76 -17.02
N GLY A 712 -11.73 -21.05 -18.14
CA GLY A 712 -11.29 -22.02 -19.14
C GLY A 712 -11.27 -21.36 -20.51
N VAL A 713 -10.67 -21.98 -21.49
CA VAL A 713 -10.74 -21.53 -22.90
C VAL A 713 -12.16 -21.77 -23.40
N ALA A 714 -12.82 -20.76 -23.99
CA ALA A 714 -14.15 -20.87 -24.57
C ALA A 714 -14.18 -21.88 -25.73
N GLU A 715 -15.33 -22.44 -26.03
CA GLU A 715 -15.51 -23.35 -27.20
C GLU A 715 -15.71 -22.49 -28.44
N ASP A 716 -14.93 -22.75 -29.49
CA ASP A 716 -15.34 -22.39 -30.83
C ASP A 716 -16.51 -23.33 -31.20
N ASP A 717 -17.67 -22.77 -31.49
CA ASP A 717 -18.89 -23.54 -31.89
C ASP A 717 -18.72 -24.35 -33.17
N ASP A 718 -17.56 -24.28 -33.83
CA ASP A 718 -17.30 -24.91 -35.14
C ASP A 718 -16.55 -26.26 -35.10
N THR A 719 -16.35 -26.90 -33.94
CA THR A 719 -15.74 -28.22 -33.88
C THR A 719 -16.76 -29.29 -33.48
N PRO A 720 -17.15 -30.21 -34.41
CA PRO A 720 -18.06 -31.32 -34.09
C PRO A 720 -17.30 -32.44 -33.36
N ASN A 721 -17.20 -32.37 -32.05
CA ASN A 721 -16.82 -33.53 -31.24
C ASN A 721 -17.47 -33.50 -29.86
N LYS A 722 -18.79 -33.79 -29.86
CA LYS A 722 -19.56 -33.95 -28.63
C LYS A 722 -19.25 -35.32 -28.00
N ARG A 723 -18.45 -35.34 -26.95
CA ARG A 723 -18.61 -36.36 -25.90
C ARG A 723 -19.34 -35.71 -24.74
N PRO A 724 -20.52 -36.21 -24.31
CA PRO A 724 -21.28 -35.61 -23.23
C PRO A 724 -20.46 -35.71 -21.92
N VAL A 725 -20.17 -34.59 -21.33
CA VAL A 725 -19.69 -34.52 -19.97
C VAL A 725 -20.79 -35.08 -19.07
N ARG A 726 -20.53 -36.21 -18.40
CA ARG A 726 -21.38 -36.75 -17.35
C ARG A 726 -21.56 -35.66 -16.29
N ARG A 727 -22.74 -35.04 -16.29
CA ARG A 727 -23.19 -34.24 -15.16
C ARG A 727 -23.11 -35.13 -13.91
N GLN A 728 -22.27 -34.80 -12.98
CA GLN A 728 -22.43 -35.23 -11.60
C GLN A 728 -23.70 -34.56 -11.07
N GLU A 729 -24.82 -35.21 -11.26
CA GLU A 729 -26.05 -34.86 -10.55
C GLU A 729 -25.81 -35.02 -9.04
N ASN A 730 -25.96 -33.93 -8.35
CA ASN A 730 -26.03 -33.87 -6.91
C ASN A 730 -26.98 -34.94 -6.37
N THR A 731 -26.48 -35.86 -5.58
CA THR A 731 -27.17 -37.01 -4.98
C THR A 731 -28.25 -36.63 -3.95
N SER A 732 -28.69 -35.38 -3.89
CA SER A 732 -29.69 -34.88 -2.94
C SER A 732 -31.16 -34.93 -3.45
N ARG A 733 -31.43 -35.36 -4.69
CA ARG A 733 -32.82 -35.44 -5.23
C ARG A 733 -33.40 -36.85 -5.35
N LYS A 734 -32.68 -37.91 -4.95
CA LYS A 734 -33.18 -39.31 -5.04
C LYS A 734 -33.76 -39.90 -3.76
N GLN A 735 -33.91 -39.15 -2.67
CA GLN A 735 -34.55 -39.70 -1.44
C GLN A 735 -36.00 -39.22 -1.19
N MET A 736 -36.60 -38.42 -2.07
CA MET A 736 -37.99 -37.95 -1.86
C MET A 736 -39.08 -38.58 -2.77
N LYS A 737 -38.83 -39.73 -3.38
CA LYS A 737 -39.86 -40.45 -4.17
C LYS A 737 -40.01 -41.92 -3.78
N LYS A 738 -40.00 -42.26 -2.50
CA LYS A 738 -40.47 -43.56 -2.00
C LYS A 738 -41.31 -43.36 -0.74
N ILE A 739 -42.48 -42.72 -0.87
CA ILE A 739 -43.55 -42.84 0.11
C ILE A 739 -44.87 -43.04 -0.65
N LYS A 740 -45.34 -44.32 -0.63
CA LYS A 740 -46.69 -44.88 -0.62
C LYS A 740 -47.67 -44.54 -1.73
N LYS A 741 -47.93 -45.53 -2.56
CA LYS A 741 -49.28 -45.82 -3.07
C LYS A 741 -49.93 -46.87 -2.15
N PRO A 742 -51.20 -46.69 -1.73
CA PRO A 742 -51.90 -47.68 -0.92
C PRO A 742 -52.38 -48.84 -1.79
N ARG A 743 -52.22 -50.08 -1.30
CA ARG A 743 -52.86 -51.29 -1.81
C ARG A 743 -54.39 -51.17 -1.64
N ARG A 744 -55.10 -51.27 -2.72
CA ARG A 744 -56.53 -51.70 -2.71
C ARG A 744 -56.59 -53.20 -2.78
N ASN A 745 -57.37 -53.77 -1.82
CA ASN A 745 -57.74 -55.18 -1.79
C ASN A 745 -58.60 -55.56 -2.99
N ARG A 746 -58.21 -56.59 -3.61
CA ARG A 746 -59.03 -57.85 -3.77
C ARG A 746 -58.05 -58.96 -4.07
#